data_5ef1ae38b31e89ed5e07b157c7cd5520
#
_entry.id   5ef1ae38b31e89ed5e07b157c7cd5520
#
_cell.length_a   1.000
_cell.length_b   1.000
_cell.length_c   1.000
_cell.angle_alpha   90.00
_cell.angle_beta   90.00
_cell.angle_gamma   90.00
#
_symmetry.space_group_name_H-M   'P 1'
#
loop_
_entity.id
_entity.type
_entity.pdbx_description
1 polymer ?
#
loop_
_entity_poly.entity_id
_entity_poly.type
_entity_poly.pdbx_seq_one_letter_code
_entity_poly.pdbx_strand_id
1 'polypeptide(L)'
;MNRVFEILKKYMIFIAILTGISIVLGMSYSNFIVASENHKVAEMYIGTLKYSMSIDGTNTNTLSVPSGETIVDVTITNENPIDTYYKLIYQNNSNVSIKYYQAYDLDNSNNISKTYDKSNDKITLNNTNAIKLMITNNSTSSQKVTFKIVGGFATNTLNDVTVPTGYTIIGKDTSTNTYFCTITDTLTQGLKYVNGQYTYAYKQEGNSASSGLAWYNIGYNGWGVQLTDKTSTNAVTSKLCAYINNKPITSMSYMFSDSQATTLDVSNFNTSKVTNMSHMFSDSQATTLDVSNFNTSKVTNMWSMFSNSKATILDVSNFNTSKVTDMSYMFYGSQATILDLSNFDTSKVTDMMYMFSNSQATTLDLSNFDTSKVTNMNGMFSDSQATTLDVSNFNTSNLTSMNAMFDGSKATTLDVSNFDTSKVTNMSGMFYNSKATTLDVSNFDTSKVTNMSHMFYNSKATTIDVSNFDTSNVTDMYGMFYRSQATTLDLSNFNTSKVTDMSFMFYGSTNLKTIYVSNKFNTDKVTSSTNMFSGCTKLIGGAGTKYNSSYVGKTYARIDGGTSNPGYFTKVQIFSEDSWDTIVANIRAGKGGEYKVGSTRTISMGTYGTHTLRIANTSTPSECSTSGFSQSACGFVLEFADIITSKAMNGTNKGGWPATSLRTFVNSYIYNALPSELRNVIIDTTVVSGHGNKDTANFTSIDKLYLLAPKELNTNWANGYDTTKDSTRQLDYYKNIGTNNGGAIKKNSVTASNWWLRTADSHSNSIFYYVQKTGFLGSEYTSSSSIGVSPAFRIG
;
A
#
# COMPACT_ATOMS: atom_id res chain seq x y z
N MET A 1 -35.72 18.51 -75.86
CA MET A 1 -35.18 19.39 -74.75
C MET A 1 -36.20 20.39 -74.23
N ASN A 2 -36.94 21.11 -75.12
CA ASN A 2 -37.88 22.15 -74.64
C ASN A 2 -39.08 21.66 -73.82
N ARG A 3 -39.55 20.44 -73.96
CA ARG A 3 -40.67 19.89 -73.19
C ARG A 3 -40.26 19.51 -71.75
N VAL A 4 -39.04 19.18 -71.55
CA VAL A 4 -38.52 18.81 -70.24
C VAL A 4 -38.26 20.10 -69.41
N PHE A 5 -37.86 21.20 -70.10
CA PHE A 5 -37.65 22.50 -69.44
C PHE A 5 -38.95 23.13 -68.95
N GLU A 6 -40.06 23.01 -69.75
CA GLU A 6 -41.36 23.50 -69.30
C GLU A 6 -41.94 22.67 -68.13
N ILE A 7 -41.68 21.40 -68.08
CA ILE A 7 -42.08 20.57 -66.96
C ILE A 7 -41.31 20.92 -65.69
N LEU A 8 -39.98 21.09 -65.83
CA LEU A 8 -39.14 21.56 -64.70
C LEU A 8 -39.52 22.93 -64.17
N LYS A 9 -39.88 23.86 -65.02
CA LYS A 9 -40.35 25.19 -64.63
C LYS A 9 -41.65 25.13 -63.85
N LYS A 10 -42.60 24.34 -64.28
CA LYS A 10 -43.88 24.16 -63.56
C LYS A 10 -43.65 23.51 -62.16
N TYR A 11 -42.75 22.56 -62.06
CA TYR A 11 -42.41 21.95 -60.78
C TYR A 11 -41.65 22.93 -59.83
N MET A 12 -40.78 23.76 -60.35
CA MET A 12 -40.10 24.81 -59.52
C MET A 12 -41.08 25.87 -59.00
N ILE A 13 -42.10 26.23 -59.77
CA ILE A 13 -43.13 27.17 -59.30
C ILE A 13 -43.99 26.51 -58.24
N PHE A 14 -44.28 25.21 -58.37
CA PHE A 14 -45.07 24.47 -57.36
C PHE A 14 -44.34 24.32 -56.05
N ILE A 15 -43.02 24.04 -56.10
CA ILE A 15 -42.14 23.99 -54.90
C ILE A 15 -42.04 25.36 -54.25
N ALA A 16 -41.93 26.43 -54.99
CA ALA A 16 -41.87 27.80 -54.43
C ALA A 16 -43.20 28.25 -53.76
N ILE A 17 -44.32 27.77 -54.22
CA ILE A 17 -45.63 27.99 -53.59
C ILE A 17 -45.77 27.17 -52.29
N LEU A 18 -45.32 25.91 -52.29
CA LEU A 18 -45.33 25.06 -51.11
C LEU A 18 -44.41 25.59 -49.98
N THR A 19 -43.25 26.11 -50.29
CA THR A 19 -42.32 26.76 -49.33
C THR A 19 -42.91 28.01 -48.75
N GLY A 20 -43.65 28.84 -49.56
CA GLY A 20 -44.31 30.07 -49.13
C GLY A 20 -45.43 29.80 -48.10
N ILE A 21 -46.20 28.74 -48.28
CA ILE A 21 -47.33 28.33 -47.39
C ILE A 21 -46.81 27.75 -46.07
N SER A 22 -45.65 27.07 -46.06
CA SER A 22 -45.02 26.48 -44.85
C SER A 22 -44.55 27.52 -43.83
N ILE A 23 -44.17 28.70 -44.31
CA ILE A 23 -43.67 29.80 -43.42
C ILE A 23 -44.81 30.40 -42.57
N VAL A 24 -46.02 30.38 -43.08
CA VAL A 24 -47.18 31.03 -42.46
C VAL A 24 -47.84 30.18 -41.37
N LEU A 25 -47.67 28.82 -41.36
CA LEU A 25 -48.43 27.89 -40.56
C LEU A 25 -47.59 27.17 -39.48
N GLY A 26 -46.30 27.41 -39.33
CA GLY A 26 -45.48 26.77 -38.29
C GLY A 26 -45.37 25.24 -38.45
N MET A 27 -45.44 24.73 -39.64
CA MET A 27 -45.36 23.29 -39.93
C MET A 27 -43.92 22.77 -40.02
N SER A 28 -43.71 21.58 -39.47
CA SER A 28 -42.44 20.86 -39.61
C SER A 28 -42.16 20.49 -41.08
N TYR A 29 -40.99 20.81 -41.58
CA TYR A 29 -40.56 20.47 -42.92
C TYR A 29 -40.38 18.97 -43.08
N SER A 30 -41.00 18.36 -44.10
CA SER A 30 -40.72 17.04 -44.58
C SER A 30 -39.90 17.14 -45.89
N ASN A 31 -38.70 16.57 -45.90
CA ASN A 31 -37.91 16.48 -47.12
C ASN A 31 -38.47 15.39 -48.02
N PHE A 32 -38.73 15.73 -49.27
CA PHE A 32 -39.17 14.77 -50.30
C PHE A 32 -37.97 14.28 -51.11
N ILE A 33 -37.74 13.00 -51.11
CA ILE A 33 -36.84 12.35 -52.06
C ILE A 33 -37.68 11.53 -53.07
N VAL A 34 -37.62 11.90 -54.32
CA VAL A 34 -38.22 11.10 -55.41
C VAL A 34 -37.15 10.17 -56.00
N ALA A 35 -37.24 8.90 -55.66
CA ALA A 35 -36.47 7.86 -56.38
C ALA A 35 -37.37 7.23 -57.42
N SER A 36 -37.00 7.37 -58.71
CA SER A 36 -37.70 6.68 -59.79
C SER A 36 -36.98 5.43 -60.21
N GLU A 37 -37.52 4.29 -59.85
CA GLU A 37 -37.33 3.05 -60.63
C GLU A 37 -38.67 2.39 -60.84
N ASN A 38 -39.04 2.28 -62.15
CA ASN A 38 -40.15 1.52 -62.72
C ASN A 38 -41.59 1.89 -62.34
N HIS A 39 -42.16 2.77 -63.19
CA HIS A 39 -43.59 2.87 -63.55
C HIS A 39 -44.64 2.49 -62.47
N LYS A 40 -44.62 3.17 -61.33
CA LYS A 40 -45.83 3.36 -60.50
C LYS A 40 -46.00 4.86 -60.22
N VAL A 41 -47.22 5.35 -60.41
CA VAL A 41 -47.62 6.73 -60.02
C VAL A 41 -47.36 6.84 -58.53
N ALA A 42 -46.40 7.69 -58.11
CA ALA A 42 -46.16 7.93 -56.71
C ALA A 42 -47.39 8.71 -56.19
N GLU A 43 -48.17 8.11 -55.35
CA GLU A 43 -49.21 8.80 -54.56
C GLU A 43 -48.49 9.72 -53.58
N MET A 44 -48.69 11.04 -53.70
CA MET A 44 -48.14 12.07 -52.85
C MET A 44 -49.10 12.35 -51.73
N TYR A 45 -48.80 11.92 -50.52
CA TYR A 45 -49.58 12.29 -49.34
C TYR A 45 -49.11 13.66 -48.85
N ILE A 46 -49.99 14.65 -48.84
CA ILE A 46 -49.75 15.97 -48.23
C ILE A 46 -50.61 16.00 -47.00
N GLY A 47 -49.93 15.89 -45.84
CA GLY A 47 -50.62 15.92 -44.55
C GLY A 47 -49.66 16.19 -43.40
N THR A 48 -50.21 16.61 -42.26
CA THR A 48 -49.49 16.67 -41.00
C THR A 48 -49.27 15.26 -40.47
N LEU A 49 -48.02 14.94 -40.11
CA LEU A 49 -47.74 13.68 -39.45
C LEU A 49 -48.52 13.57 -38.16
N LYS A 50 -49.20 12.48 -37.96
CA LYS A 50 -50.00 12.20 -36.76
C LYS A 50 -49.43 11.03 -35.99
N TYR A 51 -49.11 11.29 -34.75
CA TYR A 51 -48.68 10.25 -33.81
C TYR A 51 -49.39 10.48 -32.50
N SER A 52 -49.77 9.42 -31.83
CA SER A 52 -50.09 9.47 -30.39
C SER A 52 -48.95 8.88 -29.62
N MET A 53 -48.73 9.42 -28.42
CA MET A 53 -47.67 8.98 -27.52
C MET A 53 -48.22 8.83 -26.11
N SER A 54 -47.88 7.74 -25.47
CA SER A 54 -48.10 7.54 -24.04
C SER A 54 -46.82 7.24 -23.32
N ILE A 55 -46.71 7.69 -22.08
CA ILE A 55 -45.61 7.42 -21.16
C ILE A 55 -46.18 6.68 -19.95
N ASP A 56 -45.65 5.48 -19.66
CA ASP A 56 -46.17 4.57 -18.62
C ASP A 56 -47.68 4.39 -18.69
N GLY A 57 -48.20 4.21 -19.91
CA GLY A 57 -49.63 4.03 -20.17
C GLY A 57 -50.50 5.30 -20.10
N THR A 58 -49.95 6.44 -19.73
CA THR A 58 -50.64 7.71 -19.67
C THR A 58 -50.44 8.50 -20.97
N ASN A 59 -51.51 8.97 -21.58
CA ASN A 59 -51.44 9.81 -22.78
C ASN A 59 -50.91 11.21 -22.43
N THR A 60 -49.59 11.33 -22.42
CA THR A 60 -48.83 12.55 -22.09
C THR A 60 -47.52 12.59 -22.84
N ASN A 61 -47.01 13.79 -23.03
CA ASN A 61 -45.68 14.01 -23.57
C ASN A 61 -44.72 14.66 -22.56
N THR A 62 -45.15 14.73 -21.30
CA THR A 62 -44.34 15.41 -20.26
C THR A 62 -44.28 14.53 -19.01
N LEU A 63 -43.09 14.42 -18.44
CA LEU A 63 -42.82 13.64 -17.26
C LEU A 63 -42.09 14.48 -16.22
N SER A 64 -42.40 14.29 -14.93
CA SER A 64 -41.59 14.80 -13.81
C SER A 64 -40.63 13.70 -13.36
N VAL A 65 -39.32 13.94 -13.50
CA VAL A 65 -38.26 12.97 -13.23
C VAL A 65 -37.58 13.33 -11.92
N PRO A 66 -37.64 12.47 -10.89
CA PRO A 66 -36.89 12.68 -9.64
C PRO A 66 -35.39 12.65 -9.85
N SER A 67 -34.61 13.04 -8.85
CA SER A 67 -33.17 12.92 -8.85
C SER A 67 -32.74 11.45 -9.03
N GLY A 68 -31.70 11.19 -9.80
CA GLY A 68 -31.20 9.86 -10.11
C GLY A 68 -31.73 9.30 -11.42
N GLU A 69 -31.80 7.97 -11.52
CA GLU A 69 -32.24 7.26 -12.73
C GLU A 69 -33.71 6.88 -12.64
N THR A 70 -34.45 7.16 -13.70
CA THR A 70 -35.85 6.77 -13.88
C THR A 70 -36.00 6.03 -15.20
N ILE A 71 -36.75 4.92 -15.20
CA ILE A 71 -37.05 4.14 -16.39
C ILE A 71 -38.54 4.36 -16.71
N VAL A 72 -38.79 4.59 -17.98
CA VAL A 72 -40.15 4.80 -18.47
C VAL A 72 -40.40 4.00 -19.75
N ASP A 73 -41.64 3.54 -19.89
CA ASP A 73 -42.13 2.92 -21.11
C ASP A 73 -42.80 3.99 -21.96
N VAL A 74 -42.36 4.16 -23.17
CA VAL A 74 -42.95 5.08 -24.16
C VAL A 74 -43.53 4.26 -25.28
N THR A 75 -44.82 4.50 -25.56
CA THR A 75 -45.50 3.89 -26.69
C THR A 75 -45.81 4.96 -27.71
N ILE A 76 -45.47 4.74 -28.96
CA ILE A 76 -45.74 5.63 -30.10
C ILE A 76 -46.58 4.88 -31.10
N THR A 77 -47.72 5.41 -31.41
CA THR A 77 -48.65 4.86 -32.42
C THR A 77 -48.63 5.70 -33.67
N ASN A 78 -48.51 5.07 -34.82
CA ASN A 78 -48.60 5.70 -36.13
C ASN A 78 -50.08 5.84 -36.54
N GLU A 79 -50.60 7.07 -36.54
CA GLU A 79 -51.94 7.43 -36.93
C GLU A 79 -52.01 7.94 -38.41
N ASN A 80 -50.90 7.76 -39.11
CA ASN A 80 -50.83 8.13 -40.52
C ASN A 80 -51.34 7.00 -41.43
N PRO A 81 -51.80 7.30 -42.65
CA PRO A 81 -52.29 6.29 -43.57
C PRO A 81 -51.24 5.46 -44.27
N ILE A 82 -49.97 5.63 -43.95
CA ILE A 82 -48.84 4.92 -44.51
C ILE A 82 -47.75 4.66 -43.44
N ASP A 83 -46.75 3.88 -43.77
CA ASP A 83 -45.54 3.71 -42.97
C ASP A 83 -44.82 5.04 -42.86
N THR A 84 -44.30 5.33 -41.68
CA THR A 84 -43.57 6.57 -41.40
C THR A 84 -42.25 6.29 -40.65
N TYR A 85 -41.38 7.27 -40.74
CA TYR A 85 -40.13 7.29 -39.98
C TYR A 85 -40.21 8.39 -38.92
N TYR A 86 -39.62 8.17 -37.76
CA TYR A 86 -39.65 9.14 -36.66
C TYR A 86 -38.36 9.17 -35.86
N LYS A 87 -38.12 10.29 -35.18
CA LYS A 87 -37.16 10.42 -34.07
C LYS A 87 -37.91 10.98 -32.84
N LEU A 88 -37.60 10.38 -31.71
CA LEU A 88 -38.02 10.92 -30.44
C LEU A 88 -37.00 11.93 -29.96
N ILE A 89 -37.45 13.14 -29.61
CA ILE A 89 -36.62 14.24 -29.11
C ILE A 89 -37.17 14.74 -27.80
N TYR A 90 -36.31 15.33 -26.98
CA TYR A 90 -36.74 15.96 -25.72
C TYR A 90 -36.20 17.39 -25.58
N GLN A 91 -36.92 18.22 -24.81
CA GLN A 91 -36.49 19.59 -24.55
C GLN A 91 -35.16 19.62 -23.79
N ASN A 92 -34.20 20.43 -24.26
CA ASN A 92 -32.88 20.53 -23.68
C ASN A 92 -32.93 20.86 -22.19
N ASN A 93 -32.24 20.06 -21.39
CA ASN A 93 -32.05 20.26 -19.98
C ASN A 93 -30.64 19.77 -19.61
N SER A 94 -29.79 20.67 -19.15
CA SER A 94 -28.38 20.37 -18.82
C SER A 94 -28.23 19.35 -17.68
N ASN A 95 -29.26 19.18 -16.86
CA ASN A 95 -29.26 18.25 -15.76
C ASN A 95 -29.81 16.87 -16.13
N VAL A 96 -30.35 16.70 -17.36
CA VAL A 96 -31.02 15.47 -17.77
C VAL A 96 -30.34 14.89 -18.99
N SER A 97 -30.04 13.59 -18.93
CA SER A 97 -29.64 12.80 -20.08
C SER A 97 -30.61 11.66 -20.30
N ILE A 98 -30.94 11.37 -21.56
CA ILE A 98 -31.90 10.34 -21.93
C ILE A 98 -31.29 9.43 -22.98
N LYS A 99 -31.39 8.13 -22.75
CA LYS A 99 -30.99 7.08 -23.68
C LYS A 99 -32.11 6.06 -23.83
N TYR A 100 -32.21 5.43 -24.99
CA TYR A 100 -33.07 4.28 -25.18
C TYR A 100 -32.26 3.04 -25.58
N TYR A 101 -32.76 1.91 -25.15
CA TYR A 101 -32.10 0.63 -25.22
C TYR A 101 -32.97 -0.36 -25.98
N GLN A 102 -32.35 -1.37 -26.60
CA GLN A 102 -33.10 -2.57 -26.92
C GLN A 102 -33.43 -3.26 -25.61
N ALA A 103 -34.72 -3.40 -25.34
CA ALA A 103 -35.20 -3.99 -24.10
C ALA A 103 -36.30 -5.01 -24.39
N TYR A 104 -36.49 -5.89 -23.44
CA TYR A 104 -37.66 -6.80 -23.43
C TYR A 104 -38.11 -6.99 -21.98
N ASP A 105 -39.38 -7.23 -21.81
CA ASP A 105 -39.91 -7.66 -20.53
C ASP A 105 -40.10 -9.17 -20.54
N LEU A 106 -39.89 -9.81 -19.40
CA LEU A 106 -40.11 -11.22 -19.17
C LEU A 106 -41.40 -11.42 -18.35
N ASP A 107 -42.13 -12.49 -18.66
CA ASP A 107 -43.21 -12.96 -17.81
C ASP A 107 -42.67 -13.84 -16.65
N ASN A 108 -43.60 -14.33 -15.81
CA ASN A 108 -43.29 -15.18 -14.64
C ASN A 108 -42.67 -16.55 -15.05
N SER A 109 -42.74 -16.92 -16.32
CA SER A 109 -42.19 -18.17 -16.86
C SER A 109 -40.91 -17.91 -17.63
N ASN A 110 -40.34 -16.72 -17.53
CA ASN A 110 -39.13 -16.28 -18.23
C ASN A 110 -39.28 -16.23 -19.76
N ASN A 111 -40.49 -16.10 -20.28
CA ASN A 111 -40.73 -15.85 -21.67
C ASN A 111 -40.72 -14.36 -21.98
N ILE A 112 -40.32 -13.95 -23.18
CA ILE A 112 -40.41 -12.57 -23.61
C ILE A 112 -41.90 -12.21 -23.73
N SER A 113 -42.38 -11.36 -22.83
CA SER A 113 -43.77 -10.89 -22.84
C SER A 113 -43.96 -9.62 -23.66
N LYS A 114 -42.89 -8.81 -23.79
CA LYS A 114 -42.89 -7.58 -24.58
C LYS A 114 -41.48 -7.26 -25.04
N THR A 115 -41.37 -6.82 -26.29
CA THR A 115 -40.11 -6.33 -26.88
C THR A 115 -40.20 -4.83 -27.10
N TYR A 116 -39.14 -4.12 -26.75
CA TYR A 116 -39.00 -2.66 -26.93
C TYR A 116 -38.02 -2.40 -28.09
N ASP A 117 -38.42 -1.48 -28.96
CA ASP A 117 -37.58 -1.09 -30.09
C ASP A 117 -36.41 -0.23 -29.61
N LYS A 118 -35.22 -0.47 -30.13
CA LYS A 118 -34.05 0.41 -29.93
C LYS A 118 -33.85 1.39 -31.08
N SER A 119 -34.68 1.35 -32.11
CA SER A 119 -34.56 2.18 -33.31
C SER A 119 -35.67 3.22 -33.38
N ASN A 120 -35.29 4.46 -33.71
CA ASN A 120 -36.21 5.55 -34.04
C ASN A 120 -36.46 5.58 -35.55
N ASP A 121 -36.52 4.44 -36.25
CA ASP A 121 -36.42 4.50 -37.67
C ASP A 121 -37.82 4.42 -38.32
N LYS A 122 -38.50 3.29 -38.22
CA LYS A 122 -39.71 3.03 -38.94
C LYS A 122 -40.84 2.55 -38.05
N ILE A 123 -42.03 3.06 -38.27
CA ILE A 123 -43.25 2.54 -37.70
C ILE A 123 -44.24 2.30 -38.82
N THR A 124 -44.72 1.06 -38.93
CA THR A 124 -45.64 0.66 -40.00
C THR A 124 -47.04 1.20 -39.76
N LEU A 125 -47.84 1.26 -40.84
CA LEU A 125 -49.21 1.68 -40.84
C LEU A 125 -50.02 1.03 -39.68
N ASN A 126 -50.77 1.83 -38.91
CA ASN A 126 -51.59 1.38 -37.80
C ASN A 126 -50.90 0.54 -36.75
N ASN A 127 -49.55 0.66 -36.66
CA ASN A 127 -48.77 -0.08 -35.71
C ASN A 127 -48.30 0.82 -34.56
N THR A 128 -47.80 0.19 -33.52
CA THR A 128 -47.33 0.83 -32.31
C THR A 128 -45.88 0.34 -31.99
N ASN A 129 -45.01 1.26 -31.78
CA ASN A 129 -43.67 0.95 -31.27
C ASN A 129 -43.62 1.22 -29.78
N ALA A 130 -43.14 0.22 -29.06
CA ALA A 130 -42.82 0.36 -27.64
C ALA A 130 -41.33 0.67 -27.45
N ILE A 131 -41.02 1.67 -26.70
CA ILE A 131 -39.63 2.15 -26.42
C ILE A 131 -39.45 2.19 -24.92
N LYS A 132 -38.31 1.73 -24.44
CA LYS A 132 -37.90 1.87 -23.03
C LYS A 132 -36.79 2.89 -22.93
N LEU A 133 -37.04 3.94 -22.14
CA LEU A 133 -36.09 5.03 -21.91
C LEU A 133 -35.50 4.96 -20.49
N MET A 134 -34.21 5.22 -20.41
CA MET A 134 -33.56 5.56 -19.16
C MET A 134 -33.30 7.05 -19.13
N ILE A 135 -33.82 7.73 -18.12
CA ILE A 135 -33.66 9.14 -17.88
C ILE A 135 -32.80 9.32 -16.63
N THR A 136 -31.65 9.95 -16.78
CA THR A 136 -30.75 10.28 -15.65
C THR A 136 -30.89 11.76 -15.35
N ASN A 137 -31.39 12.08 -14.15
CA ASN A 137 -31.43 13.44 -13.60
C ASN A 137 -30.29 13.63 -12.59
N ASN A 138 -29.31 14.42 -12.98
CA ASN A 138 -28.11 14.71 -12.18
C ASN A 138 -28.31 15.84 -11.16
N SER A 139 -29.51 16.44 -11.10
CA SER A 139 -29.82 17.47 -10.11
C SER A 139 -30.36 16.86 -8.81
N THR A 140 -30.34 17.62 -7.73
CA THR A 140 -30.90 17.22 -6.43
C THR A 140 -32.42 17.40 -6.35
N SER A 141 -33.07 17.99 -7.36
CA SER A 141 -34.49 18.24 -7.43
C SER A 141 -35.12 17.56 -8.64
N SER A 142 -36.44 17.34 -8.58
CA SER A 142 -37.20 16.80 -9.71
C SER A 142 -37.13 17.71 -10.93
N GLN A 143 -36.94 17.13 -12.10
CA GLN A 143 -36.84 17.86 -13.38
C GLN A 143 -38.01 17.51 -14.29
N LYS A 144 -38.57 18.55 -14.95
CA LYS A 144 -39.60 18.34 -15.96
C LYS A 144 -38.99 18.06 -17.31
N VAL A 145 -39.40 16.96 -17.96
CA VAL A 145 -38.94 16.53 -19.28
C VAL A 145 -40.15 16.54 -20.23
N THR A 146 -39.98 17.21 -21.37
CA THR A 146 -41.04 17.25 -22.41
C THR A 146 -40.48 16.60 -23.67
N PHE A 147 -41.23 15.61 -24.18
CA PHE A 147 -40.88 14.88 -25.39
C PHE A 147 -41.64 15.41 -26.60
N LYS A 148 -41.05 15.24 -27.77
CA LYS A 148 -41.70 15.44 -29.06
C LYS A 148 -41.32 14.34 -30.04
N ILE A 149 -42.15 14.11 -31.02
CA ILE A 149 -41.89 13.23 -32.17
C ILE A 149 -41.68 14.14 -33.38
N VAL A 150 -40.58 13.90 -34.09
CA VAL A 150 -40.27 14.47 -35.39
C VAL A 150 -40.13 13.33 -36.42
N GLY A 151 -40.66 13.49 -37.60
CA GLY A 151 -40.67 12.37 -38.55
C GLY A 151 -40.85 12.78 -39.99
N GLY A 152 -40.94 11.81 -40.89
CA GLY A 152 -41.13 11.97 -42.29
C GLY A 152 -41.76 10.75 -43.00
N PHE A 153 -42.27 10.98 -44.21
CA PHE A 153 -42.85 9.96 -45.07
C PHE A 153 -41.84 9.23 -45.98
N ALA A 154 -40.59 9.72 -45.99
CA ALA A 154 -39.57 9.20 -46.90
C ALA A 154 -39.00 7.84 -46.47
N THR A 155 -38.69 6.97 -47.47
CA THR A 155 -38.15 5.61 -47.28
C THR A 155 -36.65 5.57 -46.98
N ASN A 156 -35.95 6.71 -47.03
CA ASN A 156 -34.50 6.76 -46.84
C ASN A 156 -34.11 7.74 -45.75
N THR A 157 -33.55 7.26 -44.67
CA THR A 157 -32.83 7.92 -43.60
C THR A 157 -33.44 9.17 -42.93
N LEU A 158 -33.62 9.09 -41.64
CA LEU A 158 -33.93 10.24 -40.77
C LEU A 158 -32.80 11.25 -40.59
N ASN A 159 -31.76 11.20 -41.46
CA ASN A 159 -30.58 12.06 -41.29
C ASN A 159 -30.89 13.54 -41.55
N ASP A 160 -31.94 13.79 -42.36
CA ASP A 160 -32.33 15.15 -42.78
C ASP A 160 -33.51 15.73 -41.99
N VAL A 161 -33.95 15.05 -40.91
CA VAL A 161 -35.02 15.59 -40.06
C VAL A 161 -34.45 16.74 -39.21
N THR A 162 -34.97 17.96 -39.45
CA THR A 162 -34.56 19.14 -38.68
C THR A 162 -35.08 19.03 -37.24
N VAL A 163 -34.14 19.04 -36.30
CA VAL A 163 -34.48 19.10 -34.89
C VAL A 163 -34.78 20.54 -34.50
N PRO A 164 -35.95 20.86 -33.94
CA PRO A 164 -36.26 22.21 -33.52
C PRO A 164 -35.26 22.74 -32.49
N THR A 165 -34.97 24.04 -32.54
CA THR A 165 -34.10 24.71 -31.58
C THR A 165 -34.61 24.45 -30.15
N GLY A 166 -33.70 24.10 -29.23
CA GLY A 166 -34.03 23.81 -27.85
C GLY A 166 -34.43 22.35 -27.60
N TYR A 167 -34.26 21.45 -28.56
CA TYR A 167 -34.48 20.01 -28.42
C TYR A 167 -33.25 19.20 -28.76
N THR A 168 -33.10 18.04 -28.13
CA THR A 168 -32.04 17.05 -28.37
C THR A 168 -32.66 15.72 -28.82
N ILE A 169 -32.01 15.07 -29.78
CA ILE A 169 -32.39 13.69 -30.17
C ILE A 169 -32.00 12.72 -29.06
N ILE A 170 -32.89 11.79 -28.73
CA ILE A 170 -32.58 10.71 -27.81
C ILE A 170 -31.58 9.75 -28.49
N GLY A 171 -30.39 9.64 -27.92
CA GLY A 171 -29.32 8.79 -28.44
C GLY A 171 -29.57 7.30 -28.21
N LYS A 172 -29.09 6.48 -29.15
CA LYS A 172 -29.02 5.02 -28.97
C LYS A 172 -27.90 4.69 -28.00
N ASP A 173 -28.11 3.70 -27.11
CA ASP A 173 -26.97 3.09 -26.45
C ASP A 173 -26.21 2.22 -27.46
N THR A 174 -24.97 2.57 -27.73
CA THR A 174 -24.10 1.86 -28.67
C THR A 174 -23.31 0.73 -28.01
N SER A 175 -23.45 0.53 -26.70
CA SER A 175 -22.82 -0.60 -26.01
C SER A 175 -23.44 -1.91 -26.52
N THR A 176 -22.63 -2.76 -27.12
CA THR A 176 -23.04 -3.88 -27.98
C THR A 176 -23.64 -5.08 -27.25
N ASN A 177 -23.66 -5.11 -25.91
CA ASN A 177 -24.00 -6.32 -25.15
C ASN A 177 -24.98 -6.12 -23.99
N THR A 178 -25.61 -4.98 -23.83
CA THR A 178 -26.58 -4.79 -22.76
C THR A 178 -28.02 -4.92 -23.25
N TYR A 179 -28.54 -6.13 -23.20
CA TYR A 179 -29.99 -6.29 -23.22
C TYR A 179 -30.55 -5.69 -21.93
N PHE A 180 -31.22 -4.56 -22.05
CA PHE A 180 -31.98 -4.02 -20.95
C PHE A 180 -33.25 -4.86 -20.81
N CYS A 181 -33.37 -5.62 -19.72
CA CYS A 181 -34.61 -6.35 -19.47
C CYS A 181 -35.22 -5.97 -18.13
N THR A 182 -36.52 -5.97 -18.07
CA THR A 182 -37.32 -5.78 -16.86
C THR A 182 -38.19 -7.00 -16.65
N ILE A 183 -38.27 -7.45 -15.41
CA ILE A 183 -39.31 -8.39 -15.00
C ILE A 183 -40.56 -7.54 -14.68
N THR A 184 -41.58 -7.69 -15.49
CA THR A 184 -42.90 -7.07 -15.22
C THR A 184 -43.72 -8.01 -14.37
N ASP A 185 -43.50 -7.93 -13.07
CA ASP A 185 -44.27 -8.72 -12.15
C ASP A 185 -45.08 -7.80 -11.24
N THR A 186 -46.33 -8.10 -11.08
CA THR A 186 -47.21 -7.49 -10.05
C THR A 186 -46.91 -8.04 -8.66
N LEU A 187 -45.89 -8.86 -8.55
CA LEU A 187 -45.51 -9.60 -7.35
C LEU A 187 -45.13 -8.67 -6.22
N THR A 188 -45.80 -8.87 -5.13
CA THR A 188 -45.44 -8.32 -3.84
C THR A 188 -44.23 -9.05 -3.27
N GLN A 189 -43.58 -8.42 -2.34
CA GLN A 189 -42.44 -8.94 -1.60
C GLN A 189 -42.47 -10.45 -1.31
N GLY A 190 -41.36 -11.14 -1.57
CA GLY A 190 -41.14 -12.54 -1.19
C GLY A 190 -41.65 -13.58 -2.20
N LEU A 191 -42.14 -13.14 -3.37
CA LEU A 191 -42.54 -14.06 -4.42
C LEU A 191 -41.34 -14.55 -5.26
N LYS A 192 -41.52 -15.67 -5.88
CA LYS A 192 -40.51 -16.42 -6.56
C LYS A 192 -40.53 -16.14 -8.08
N TYR A 193 -39.40 -15.79 -8.65
CA TYR A 193 -39.27 -15.77 -10.10
C TYR A 193 -38.78 -17.13 -10.55
N VAL A 194 -39.50 -17.77 -11.47
CA VAL A 194 -39.12 -19.05 -12.02
C VAL A 194 -38.35 -18.82 -13.31
N ASN A 195 -37.08 -19.25 -13.32
CA ASN A 195 -36.22 -19.16 -14.48
C ASN A 195 -35.71 -20.56 -14.81
N GLY A 196 -36.33 -21.21 -15.77
CA GLY A 196 -36.05 -22.59 -16.07
C GLY A 196 -36.21 -23.52 -14.87
N GLN A 197 -35.13 -24.08 -14.36
CA GLN A 197 -35.12 -25.00 -13.22
C GLN A 197 -35.04 -24.33 -11.86
N TYR A 198 -34.64 -23.04 -11.79
CA TYR A 198 -34.35 -22.32 -10.55
C TYR A 198 -35.34 -21.20 -10.28
N THR A 199 -35.60 -21.00 -9.00
CA THR A 199 -36.45 -19.94 -8.49
C THR A 199 -35.61 -18.92 -7.73
N TYR A 200 -35.77 -17.66 -8.04
CA TYR A 200 -35.17 -16.55 -7.30
C TYR A 200 -36.21 -15.91 -6.40
N ALA A 201 -35.80 -15.56 -5.20
CA ALA A 201 -36.59 -14.72 -4.31
C ALA A 201 -36.17 -13.26 -4.47
N TYR A 202 -37.14 -12.38 -4.43
CA TYR A 202 -36.92 -10.94 -4.49
C TYR A 202 -37.37 -10.29 -3.19
N LYS A 203 -36.68 -9.25 -2.78
CA LYS A 203 -37.10 -8.38 -1.70
C LYS A 203 -36.83 -6.93 -2.08
N GLN A 204 -37.93 -6.13 -2.02
CA GLN A 204 -37.78 -4.68 -2.14
C GLN A 204 -37.30 -4.09 -0.83
N GLU A 205 -36.54 -3.04 -0.90
CA GLU A 205 -36.06 -2.29 0.25
C GLU A 205 -37.20 -1.75 1.14
N GLY A 206 -36.91 -1.61 2.43
CA GLY A 206 -37.85 -1.10 3.43
C GLY A 206 -38.78 -2.13 4.01
N ASN A 207 -38.77 -3.36 3.53
CA ASN A 207 -39.67 -4.43 3.96
C ASN A 207 -38.96 -5.43 4.91
N SER A 208 -39.59 -5.76 6.05
CA SER A 208 -39.06 -6.69 7.04
C SER A 208 -38.93 -8.11 6.49
N ALA A 209 -37.88 -8.84 6.98
CA ALA A 209 -37.57 -10.17 6.51
C ALA A 209 -38.72 -11.17 6.71
N SER A 210 -38.99 -11.95 5.68
CA SER A 210 -39.66 -13.24 5.80
C SER A 210 -39.03 -14.23 4.86
N SER A 211 -38.95 -15.49 5.24
CA SER A 211 -38.58 -16.65 4.40
C SER A 211 -37.19 -17.28 4.59
N GLY A 212 -36.51 -17.08 5.72
CA GLY A 212 -35.27 -17.83 6.01
C GLY A 212 -34.06 -17.55 5.11
N LEU A 213 -34.17 -16.60 4.17
CA LEU A 213 -33.06 -16.15 3.34
C LEU A 213 -32.32 -14.97 4.00
N ALA A 214 -31.01 -14.95 3.84
CA ALA A 214 -30.16 -13.87 4.39
C ALA A 214 -30.25 -12.59 3.52
N TRP A 215 -31.14 -11.70 3.90
CA TRP A 215 -31.33 -10.41 3.21
C TRP A 215 -30.49 -9.32 3.88
N TYR A 216 -29.21 -9.21 3.48
CA TYR A 216 -28.33 -8.19 4.02
C TYR A 216 -28.15 -7.02 3.04
N ASN A 217 -28.10 -5.81 3.58
CA ASN A 217 -27.72 -4.58 2.88
C ASN A 217 -28.39 -4.40 1.51
N ILE A 218 -29.69 -4.53 1.46
CA ILE A 218 -30.47 -4.17 0.26
C ILE A 218 -30.42 -2.64 0.14
N GLY A 219 -29.88 -2.14 -0.97
CA GLY A 219 -29.75 -0.70 -1.21
C GLY A 219 -31.11 0.03 -1.24
N TYR A 220 -31.08 1.35 -1.04
CA TYR A 220 -32.25 2.21 -1.07
C TYR A 220 -32.84 2.29 -2.50
N ASN A 221 -34.17 2.18 -2.63
CA ASN A 221 -34.90 2.23 -3.91
C ASN A 221 -34.58 1.09 -4.89
N GLY A 222 -34.24 -0.12 -4.42
CA GLY A 222 -33.95 -1.24 -5.25
C GLY A 222 -34.44 -2.59 -4.77
N TRP A 223 -34.03 -3.64 -5.46
CA TRP A 223 -34.34 -5.02 -5.15
C TRP A 223 -33.10 -5.80 -4.75
N GLY A 224 -33.26 -6.70 -3.76
CA GLY A 224 -32.32 -7.79 -3.49
C GLY A 224 -32.81 -9.08 -4.15
N VAL A 225 -31.86 -9.91 -4.63
CA VAL A 225 -32.16 -11.18 -5.30
C VAL A 225 -31.34 -12.31 -4.69
N GLN A 226 -31.96 -13.45 -4.44
CA GLN A 226 -31.31 -14.65 -3.95
C GLN A 226 -31.85 -15.92 -4.62
N LEU A 227 -31.01 -16.95 -4.72
CA LEU A 227 -31.43 -18.30 -5.12
C LEU A 227 -32.26 -18.92 -3.98
N THR A 228 -33.43 -19.49 -4.30
CA THR A 228 -34.34 -20.07 -3.28
C THR A 228 -33.98 -21.49 -2.89
N ASP A 229 -33.45 -22.30 -3.82
CA ASP A 229 -32.98 -23.64 -3.59
C ASP A 229 -31.47 -23.69 -3.74
N LYS A 230 -30.78 -23.71 -2.62
CA LYS A 230 -29.31 -23.82 -2.56
C LYS A 230 -28.83 -25.27 -2.35
N THR A 231 -29.75 -26.22 -2.19
CA THR A 231 -29.42 -27.64 -1.93
C THR A 231 -29.27 -28.45 -3.21
N SER A 232 -29.84 -28.00 -4.31
CA SER A 232 -29.74 -28.67 -5.61
C SER A 232 -28.30 -28.62 -6.13
N THR A 233 -27.82 -29.78 -6.65
CA THR A 233 -26.50 -29.93 -7.32
C THR A 233 -26.56 -29.66 -8.81
N ASN A 234 -27.75 -29.44 -9.37
CA ASN A 234 -27.93 -29.16 -10.79
C ASN A 234 -27.27 -27.85 -11.20
N ALA A 235 -26.87 -27.74 -12.45
CA ALA A 235 -26.31 -26.50 -13.00
C ALA A 235 -27.35 -25.35 -12.96
N VAL A 236 -26.91 -24.17 -12.56
CA VAL A 236 -27.70 -22.94 -12.70
C VAL A 236 -27.32 -22.30 -14.04
N THR A 237 -28.33 -22.23 -14.93
CA THR A 237 -28.21 -21.58 -16.25
C THR A 237 -29.32 -20.56 -16.37
N SER A 238 -29.07 -19.32 -16.00
CA SER A 238 -30.13 -18.34 -15.82
C SER A 238 -29.84 -17.00 -16.47
N LYS A 239 -30.88 -16.32 -16.89
CA LYS A 239 -30.84 -14.90 -17.23
C LYS A 239 -31.39 -14.11 -16.04
N LEU A 240 -30.78 -12.99 -15.71
CA LEU A 240 -31.29 -12.09 -14.72
C LEU A 240 -31.34 -10.66 -15.26
N CYS A 241 -32.53 -10.06 -15.27
CA CYS A 241 -32.73 -8.68 -15.67
C CYS A 241 -32.16 -7.70 -14.65
N ALA A 242 -31.76 -6.50 -15.09
CA ALA A 242 -31.27 -5.46 -14.19
C ALA A 242 -32.38 -4.79 -13.36
N TYR A 243 -33.65 -5.01 -13.70
CA TYR A 243 -34.80 -4.35 -13.09
C TYR A 243 -35.94 -5.30 -12.83
N ILE A 244 -36.70 -5.01 -11.79
CA ILE A 244 -37.99 -5.60 -11.44
C ILE A 244 -38.98 -4.45 -11.32
N ASN A 245 -40.07 -4.48 -12.12
CA ASN A 245 -41.09 -3.39 -12.14
C ASN A 245 -40.45 -2.01 -12.27
N ASN A 246 -39.50 -1.87 -13.20
CA ASN A 246 -38.73 -0.65 -13.47
C ASN A 246 -37.85 -0.14 -12.31
N LYS A 247 -37.69 -0.90 -11.23
CA LYS A 247 -36.79 -0.59 -10.12
C LYS A 247 -35.53 -1.45 -10.22
N PRO A 248 -34.33 -0.90 -9.95
CA PRO A 248 -33.09 -1.62 -10.15
C PRO A 248 -32.91 -2.78 -9.17
N ILE A 249 -32.21 -3.83 -9.61
CA ILE A 249 -31.61 -4.83 -8.72
C ILE A 249 -30.31 -4.24 -8.20
N THR A 250 -30.26 -3.91 -6.92
CA THR A 250 -29.12 -3.24 -6.28
C THR A 250 -28.28 -4.15 -5.40
N SER A 251 -28.81 -5.32 -5.01
CA SER A 251 -28.11 -6.28 -4.17
C SER A 251 -28.22 -7.70 -4.70
N MET A 252 -27.06 -8.36 -4.83
CA MET A 252 -26.93 -9.79 -5.05
C MET A 252 -26.18 -10.46 -3.87
N SER A 253 -26.24 -9.80 -2.72
CA SER A 253 -25.60 -10.28 -1.48
C SER A 253 -26.15 -11.66 -1.11
N TYR A 254 -25.25 -12.61 -0.80
CA TYR A 254 -25.57 -14.02 -0.48
C TYR A 254 -26.31 -14.80 -1.59
N MET A 255 -26.35 -14.31 -2.82
CA MET A 255 -27.22 -14.88 -3.87
C MET A 255 -26.96 -16.37 -4.09
N PHE A 256 -25.71 -16.78 -4.19
CA PHE A 256 -25.28 -18.18 -4.35
C PHE A 256 -24.45 -18.68 -3.17
N SER A 257 -24.50 -18.01 -2.03
CA SER A 257 -23.84 -18.47 -0.82
C SER A 257 -24.33 -19.86 -0.42
N ASP A 258 -23.42 -20.76 -0.09
CA ASP A 258 -23.69 -22.16 0.28
C ASP A 258 -24.37 -23.02 -0.82
N SER A 259 -24.44 -22.50 -2.05
CA SER A 259 -25.06 -23.24 -3.17
C SER A 259 -24.30 -24.56 -3.48
N GLN A 260 -25.06 -25.65 -3.57
CA GLN A 260 -24.54 -26.97 -3.93
C GLN A 260 -24.47 -27.19 -5.46
N ALA A 261 -24.92 -26.23 -6.25
CA ALA A 261 -24.82 -26.30 -7.70
C ALA A 261 -23.35 -26.41 -8.13
N THR A 262 -23.04 -27.38 -9.00
CA THR A 262 -21.67 -27.63 -9.47
C THR A 262 -21.22 -26.67 -10.58
N THR A 263 -22.19 -26.03 -11.24
CA THR A 263 -21.95 -25.05 -12.29
C THR A 263 -22.89 -23.86 -12.11
N LEU A 264 -22.34 -22.66 -12.15
CA LEU A 264 -23.10 -21.41 -12.14
C LEU A 264 -22.78 -20.64 -13.44
N ASP A 265 -23.69 -20.74 -14.41
CA ASP A 265 -23.66 -19.89 -15.60
C ASP A 265 -24.36 -18.57 -15.31
N VAL A 266 -23.59 -17.56 -14.95
CA VAL A 266 -24.07 -16.20 -14.67
C VAL A 266 -23.73 -15.22 -15.80
N SER A 267 -23.30 -15.72 -16.95
CA SER A 267 -22.89 -14.93 -18.11
C SER A 267 -24.00 -14.00 -18.64
N ASN A 268 -25.26 -14.34 -18.39
CA ASN A 268 -26.43 -13.54 -18.79
C ASN A 268 -26.99 -12.66 -17.69
N PHE A 269 -26.25 -12.46 -16.59
CA PHE A 269 -26.67 -11.58 -15.51
C PHE A 269 -26.33 -10.13 -15.84
N ASN A 270 -27.34 -9.26 -15.72
CA ASN A 270 -27.11 -7.82 -15.83
C ASN A 270 -26.84 -7.23 -14.44
N THR A 271 -25.60 -7.00 -14.12
CA THR A 271 -25.15 -6.48 -12.81
C THR A 271 -24.96 -4.97 -12.79
N SER A 272 -25.31 -4.25 -13.86
CA SER A 272 -25.02 -2.82 -14.06
C SER A 272 -25.63 -1.87 -13.02
N LYS A 273 -26.55 -2.35 -12.18
CA LYS A 273 -27.22 -1.58 -11.12
C LYS A 273 -26.83 -2.06 -9.73
N VAL A 274 -26.09 -3.15 -9.63
CA VAL A 274 -25.72 -3.76 -8.34
C VAL A 274 -24.67 -2.90 -7.64
N THR A 275 -24.92 -2.65 -6.36
CA THR A 275 -24.04 -1.90 -5.46
C THR A 275 -23.44 -2.80 -4.37
N ASN A 276 -24.07 -3.96 -4.10
CA ASN A 276 -23.65 -4.89 -3.06
C ASN A 276 -23.58 -6.32 -3.61
N MET A 277 -22.39 -6.90 -3.59
CA MET A 277 -22.09 -8.30 -3.99
C MET A 277 -21.48 -9.10 -2.83
N SER A 278 -21.63 -8.64 -1.58
CA SER A 278 -21.06 -9.33 -0.42
C SER A 278 -21.57 -10.78 -0.34
N HIS A 279 -20.65 -11.73 -0.04
CA HIS A 279 -20.92 -13.16 0.07
C HIS A 279 -21.61 -13.81 -1.16
N MET A 280 -21.58 -13.15 -2.33
CA MET A 280 -22.37 -13.64 -3.46
C MET A 280 -22.11 -15.10 -3.83
N PHE A 281 -20.85 -15.54 -3.75
CA PHE A 281 -20.42 -16.91 -4.05
C PHE A 281 -19.70 -17.57 -2.86
N SER A 282 -19.93 -17.06 -1.64
CA SER A 282 -19.30 -17.64 -0.45
C SER A 282 -19.74 -19.11 -0.27
N ASP A 283 -18.77 -19.99 0.00
CA ASP A 283 -19.00 -21.43 0.24
C ASP A 283 -19.70 -22.17 -0.93
N SER A 284 -19.76 -21.55 -2.10
CA SER A 284 -20.34 -22.13 -3.32
C SER A 284 -19.53 -23.34 -3.79
N GLN A 285 -20.23 -24.43 -4.12
CA GLN A 285 -19.64 -25.67 -4.63
C GLN A 285 -19.38 -25.65 -6.15
N ALA A 286 -19.71 -24.54 -6.85
CA ALA A 286 -19.47 -24.41 -8.27
C ALA A 286 -17.96 -24.43 -8.58
N THR A 287 -17.54 -25.41 -9.38
CA THR A 287 -16.17 -25.52 -9.89
C THR A 287 -15.95 -24.67 -11.15
N THR A 288 -17.04 -24.33 -11.84
CA THR A 288 -17.05 -23.46 -13.01
C THR A 288 -17.90 -22.23 -12.70
N LEU A 289 -17.31 -21.06 -12.82
CA LEU A 289 -17.95 -19.78 -12.53
C LEU A 289 -17.39 -18.71 -13.50
N ASP A 290 -18.23 -18.24 -14.41
CA ASP A 290 -17.86 -17.17 -15.35
C ASP A 290 -18.50 -15.84 -14.88
N VAL A 291 -17.66 -14.94 -14.38
CA VAL A 291 -18.03 -13.59 -13.95
C VAL A 291 -17.47 -12.50 -14.87
N SER A 292 -16.89 -12.87 -16.02
CA SER A 292 -16.22 -11.95 -16.95
C SER A 292 -17.15 -10.85 -17.48
N ASN A 293 -18.47 -11.10 -17.52
CA ASN A 293 -19.47 -10.12 -17.95
C ASN A 293 -20.02 -9.22 -16.86
N PHE A 294 -19.54 -9.34 -15.61
CA PHE A 294 -20.06 -8.53 -14.52
C PHE A 294 -19.64 -7.07 -14.67
N ASN A 295 -20.63 -6.19 -14.65
CA ASN A 295 -20.41 -4.76 -14.53
C ASN A 295 -20.40 -4.38 -13.05
N THR A 296 -19.21 -4.20 -12.50
CA THR A 296 -19.01 -3.88 -11.07
C THR A 296 -18.82 -2.38 -10.81
N SER A 297 -19.00 -1.52 -11.82
CA SER A 297 -18.72 -0.07 -11.73
C SER A 297 -19.53 0.72 -10.68
N LYS A 298 -20.58 0.10 -10.13
CA LYS A 298 -21.41 0.67 -9.04
C LYS A 298 -21.23 -0.06 -7.71
N VAL A 299 -20.51 -1.16 -7.68
CA VAL A 299 -20.33 -1.97 -6.48
C VAL A 299 -19.47 -1.23 -5.46
N THR A 300 -19.94 -1.18 -4.22
CA THR A 300 -19.25 -0.55 -3.09
C THR A 300 -18.81 -1.57 -2.04
N ASN A 301 -19.40 -2.77 -2.04
CA ASN A 301 -19.12 -3.84 -1.08
C ASN A 301 -18.93 -5.18 -1.80
N MET A 302 -17.72 -5.77 -1.63
CA MET A 302 -17.34 -7.08 -2.13
C MET A 302 -16.90 -8.02 -0.99
N TRP A 303 -17.28 -7.71 0.24
CA TRP A 303 -16.97 -8.51 1.42
C TRP A 303 -17.29 -9.99 1.21
N SER A 304 -16.30 -10.86 1.39
CA SER A 304 -16.44 -12.34 1.26
C SER A 304 -17.02 -12.81 -0.08
N MET A 305 -16.93 -12.04 -1.15
CA MET A 305 -17.64 -12.37 -2.41
C MET A 305 -17.31 -13.77 -2.94
N PHE A 306 -16.06 -14.22 -2.83
CA PHE A 306 -15.57 -15.55 -3.27
C PHE A 306 -14.98 -16.37 -2.12
N SER A 307 -15.37 -16.07 -0.88
CA SER A 307 -14.89 -16.80 0.29
C SER A 307 -15.23 -18.28 0.19
N ASN A 308 -14.22 -19.16 0.36
CA ASN A 308 -14.33 -20.63 0.26
C ASN A 308 -14.95 -21.16 -1.05
N SER A 309 -15.03 -20.33 -2.09
CA SER A 309 -15.54 -20.73 -3.41
C SER A 309 -14.69 -21.88 -3.99
N LYS A 310 -15.36 -22.89 -4.55
CA LYS A 310 -14.72 -24.05 -5.21
C LYS A 310 -14.32 -23.77 -6.68
N ALA A 311 -14.60 -22.58 -7.21
CA ALA A 311 -14.17 -22.21 -8.55
C ALA A 311 -12.64 -22.23 -8.65
N THR A 312 -12.11 -23.05 -9.56
CA THR A 312 -10.66 -23.18 -9.78
C THR A 312 -10.12 -22.16 -10.79
N ILE A 313 -11.02 -21.65 -11.64
CA ILE A 313 -10.76 -20.57 -12.58
C ILE A 313 -11.72 -19.43 -12.25
N LEU A 314 -11.19 -18.24 -12.03
CA LEU A 314 -11.96 -17.05 -11.67
C LEU A 314 -11.38 -15.83 -12.40
N ASP A 315 -12.04 -15.41 -13.47
CA ASP A 315 -11.65 -14.21 -14.21
C ASP A 315 -12.31 -12.97 -13.63
N VAL A 316 -11.54 -12.20 -12.88
CA VAL A 316 -11.93 -10.91 -12.27
C VAL A 316 -11.25 -9.72 -12.96
N SER A 317 -10.58 -9.94 -14.09
CA SER A 317 -9.79 -8.93 -14.81
C SER A 317 -10.64 -7.72 -15.27
N ASN A 318 -11.94 -7.91 -15.47
CA ASN A 318 -12.88 -6.86 -15.87
C ASN A 318 -13.55 -6.13 -14.69
N PHE A 319 -13.20 -6.47 -13.46
CA PHE A 319 -13.83 -5.82 -12.30
C PHE A 319 -13.38 -4.37 -12.15
N ASN A 320 -14.34 -3.46 -12.13
CA ASN A 320 -14.11 -2.07 -11.76
C ASN A 320 -14.37 -1.93 -10.25
N THR A 321 -13.30 -1.80 -9.49
CA THR A 321 -13.35 -1.73 -8.02
C THR A 321 -13.25 -0.30 -7.47
N SER A 322 -13.27 0.73 -8.35
CA SER A 322 -13.02 2.14 -7.99
C SER A 322 -14.02 2.75 -6.97
N LYS A 323 -15.09 2.05 -6.63
CA LYS A 323 -16.05 2.45 -5.60
C LYS A 323 -16.09 1.52 -4.40
N VAL A 324 -15.36 0.41 -4.44
CA VAL A 324 -15.35 -0.57 -3.36
C VAL A 324 -14.64 -0.01 -2.14
N THR A 325 -15.26 -0.16 -0.98
CA THR A 325 -14.70 0.29 0.31
C THR A 325 -14.34 -0.86 1.23
N ASP A 326 -14.89 -2.05 1.00
CA ASP A 326 -14.69 -3.24 1.81
C ASP A 326 -14.40 -4.45 0.89
N MET A 327 -13.19 -4.99 1.00
CA MET A 327 -12.71 -6.21 0.32
C MET A 327 -12.32 -7.30 1.32
N SER A 328 -12.72 -7.15 2.60
CA SER A 328 -12.37 -8.14 3.60
C SER A 328 -12.90 -9.52 3.22
N TYR A 329 -12.08 -10.55 3.45
CA TYR A 329 -12.38 -11.96 3.11
C TYR A 329 -12.71 -12.24 1.63
N MET A 330 -12.47 -11.30 0.69
CA MET A 330 -12.97 -11.43 -0.69
C MET A 330 -12.56 -12.75 -1.36
N PHE A 331 -11.33 -13.20 -1.16
CA PHE A 331 -10.77 -14.47 -1.69
C PHE A 331 -10.33 -15.42 -0.57
N TYR A 332 -10.90 -15.29 0.63
CA TYR A 332 -10.60 -16.19 1.76
C TYR A 332 -10.90 -17.64 1.37
N GLY A 333 -9.93 -18.54 1.51
CA GLY A 333 -10.11 -19.98 1.20
C GLY A 333 -10.47 -20.30 -0.25
N SER A 334 -10.45 -19.31 -1.17
CA SER A 334 -10.79 -19.51 -2.59
C SER A 334 -9.86 -20.53 -3.23
N GLN A 335 -10.45 -21.42 -4.05
CA GLN A 335 -9.73 -22.46 -4.78
C GLN A 335 -9.16 -21.99 -6.12
N ALA A 336 -9.38 -20.72 -6.51
CA ALA A 336 -8.81 -20.13 -7.71
C ALA A 336 -7.28 -20.12 -7.61
N THR A 337 -6.61 -20.72 -8.58
CA THR A 337 -5.14 -20.80 -8.61
C THR A 337 -4.48 -19.60 -9.29
N ILE A 338 -5.24 -18.86 -10.08
CA ILE A 338 -4.84 -17.64 -10.78
C ILE A 338 -5.88 -16.55 -10.48
N LEU A 339 -5.43 -15.38 -10.07
CA LEU A 339 -6.24 -14.19 -9.89
C LEU A 339 -5.55 -13.02 -10.62
N ASP A 340 -6.18 -12.49 -11.67
CA ASP A 340 -5.73 -11.27 -12.33
C ASP A 340 -6.34 -10.05 -11.62
N LEU A 341 -5.52 -9.37 -10.83
CA LEU A 341 -5.90 -8.19 -10.05
C LEU A 341 -5.39 -6.89 -10.68
N SER A 342 -4.85 -6.92 -11.90
CA SER A 342 -4.17 -5.80 -12.55
C SER A 342 -5.06 -4.56 -12.74
N ASN A 343 -6.38 -4.72 -12.77
CA ASN A 343 -7.35 -3.64 -12.90
C ASN A 343 -8.01 -3.22 -11.58
N PHE A 344 -7.58 -3.79 -10.44
CA PHE A 344 -8.15 -3.41 -9.16
C PHE A 344 -7.71 -2.01 -8.73
N ASP A 345 -8.65 -1.10 -8.59
CA ASP A 345 -8.47 0.21 -7.95
C ASP A 345 -8.88 0.09 -6.48
N THR A 346 -7.90 0.10 -5.58
CA THR A 346 -8.12 -0.04 -4.14
C THR A 346 -8.09 1.29 -3.39
N SER A 347 -8.03 2.42 -4.11
CA SER A 347 -7.86 3.78 -3.55
C SER A 347 -8.96 4.23 -2.58
N LYS A 348 -10.08 3.51 -2.50
CA LYS A 348 -11.16 3.76 -1.55
C LYS A 348 -11.36 2.65 -0.51
N VAL A 349 -10.60 1.57 -0.63
CA VAL A 349 -10.73 0.44 0.29
C VAL A 349 -10.19 0.80 1.66
N THR A 350 -10.96 0.50 2.69
CA THR A 350 -10.60 0.74 4.10
C THR A 350 -10.37 -0.55 4.88
N ASP A 351 -10.88 -1.69 4.39
CA ASP A 351 -10.74 -3.00 5.03
C ASP A 351 -10.32 -4.07 4.01
N MET A 352 -9.17 -4.74 4.30
CA MET A 352 -8.63 -5.87 3.54
C MET A 352 -8.36 -7.08 4.46
N MET A 353 -9.02 -7.13 5.62
CA MET A 353 -8.87 -8.20 6.59
C MET A 353 -9.10 -9.56 5.93
N TYR A 354 -8.15 -10.50 6.10
CA TYR A 354 -8.19 -11.87 5.55
C TYR A 354 -8.46 -11.98 4.05
N MET A 355 -8.18 -10.93 3.25
CA MET A 355 -8.55 -10.89 1.82
C MET A 355 -8.04 -12.10 1.02
N PHE A 356 -6.80 -12.53 1.25
CA PHE A 356 -6.17 -13.67 0.57
C PHE A 356 -5.79 -14.80 1.53
N SER A 357 -6.38 -14.82 2.73
CA SER A 357 -6.11 -15.89 3.70
C SER A 357 -6.59 -17.23 3.17
N ASN A 358 -5.76 -18.28 3.30
CA ASN A 358 -6.02 -19.63 2.77
C ASN A 358 -6.27 -19.70 1.24
N SER A 359 -6.06 -18.62 0.50
CA SER A 359 -6.24 -18.60 -0.96
C SER A 359 -5.25 -19.53 -1.65
N GLN A 360 -5.74 -20.26 -2.67
CA GLN A 360 -4.93 -21.17 -3.48
C GLN A 360 -4.19 -20.48 -4.63
N ALA A 361 -4.34 -19.18 -4.79
CA ALA A 361 -3.59 -18.41 -5.78
C ALA A 361 -2.09 -18.49 -5.49
N THR A 362 -1.31 -18.95 -6.48
CA THR A 362 0.13 -19.14 -6.37
C THR A 362 0.94 -17.88 -6.67
N THR A 363 0.33 -16.95 -7.37
CA THR A 363 0.88 -15.63 -7.69
C THR A 363 -0.19 -14.56 -7.45
N LEU A 364 0.21 -13.43 -6.89
CA LEU A 364 -0.63 -12.25 -6.69
C LEU A 364 0.14 -11.02 -7.15
N ASP A 365 -0.36 -10.36 -8.20
CA ASP A 365 0.15 -9.04 -8.59
C ASP A 365 -0.58 -7.95 -7.80
N LEU A 366 0.13 -7.33 -6.87
CA LEU A 366 -0.37 -6.29 -5.98
C LEU A 366 0.20 -4.91 -6.33
N SER A 367 0.87 -4.78 -7.48
CA SER A 367 1.58 -3.55 -7.87
C SER A 367 0.68 -2.31 -7.97
N ASN A 368 -0.61 -2.52 -8.27
CA ASN A 368 -1.61 -1.45 -8.38
C ASN A 368 -2.38 -1.16 -7.08
N PHE A 369 -2.07 -1.88 -5.98
CA PHE A 369 -2.81 -1.68 -4.74
C PHE A 369 -2.41 -0.36 -4.07
N ASP A 370 -3.33 0.58 -3.99
CA ASP A 370 -3.25 1.76 -3.12
C ASP A 370 -3.84 1.41 -1.75
N THR A 371 -2.98 1.26 -0.76
CA THR A 371 -3.38 0.91 0.61
C THR A 371 -3.43 2.12 1.55
N SER A 372 -3.33 3.34 1.01
CA SER A 372 -3.22 4.58 1.79
C SER A 372 -4.41 4.87 2.71
N LYS A 373 -5.58 4.28 2.44
CA LYS A 373 -6.79 4.40 3.28
C LYS A 373 -7.11 3.16 4.10
N VAL A 374 -6.36 2.08 3.90
CA VAL A 374 -6.63 0.83 4.61
C VAL A 374 -6.26 0.97 6.09
N THR A 375 -7.18 0.57 6.94
CA THR A 375 -7.02 0.61 8.41
C THR A 375 -6.92 -0.77 9.03
N ASN A 376 -7.25 -1.83 8.27
CA ASN A 376 -7.26 -3.22 8.74
C ASN A 376 -6.73 -4.16 7.66
N MET A 377 -5.61 -4.82 7.94
CA MET A 377 -4.99 -5.88 7.12
C MET A 377 -4.73 -7.14 7.94
N ASN A 378 -5.46 -7.34 9.05
CA ASN A 378 -5.27 -8.53 9.88
C ASN A 378 -5.44 -9.80 9.05
N GLY A 379 -4.47 -10.70 9.13
CA GLY A 379 -4.49 -11.98 8.43
C GLY A 379 -4.56 -11.91 6.90
N MET A 380 -4.25 -10.76 6.28
CA MET A 380 -4.46 -10.57 4.83
C MET A 380 -3.88 -11.69 3.97
N PHE A 381 -2.70 -12.22 4.34
CA PHE A 381 -1.99 -13.29 3.63
C PHE A 381 -1.81 -14.55 4.50
N SER A 382 -2.65 -14.72 5.53
CA SER A 382 -2.57 -15.88 6.41
C SER A 382 -2.82 -17.17 5.60
N ASP A 383 -1.90 -18.16 5.71
CA ASP A 383 -1.91 -19.42 4.97
C ASP A 383 -2.03 -19.29 3.44
N SER A 384 -1.76 -18.11 2.88
CA SER A 384 -1.75 -17.88 1.43
C SER A 384 -0.74 -18.79 0.73
N GLN A 385 -1.15 -19.37 -0.41
CA GLN A 385 -0.29 -20.23 -1.23
C GLN A 385 0.62 -19.44 -2.19
N ALA A 386 0.52 -18.11 -2.22
CA ALA A 386 1.40 -17.27 -3.03
C ALA A 386 2.86 -17.44 -2.58
N THR A 387 3.73 -17.84 -3.52
CA THR A 387 5.16 -18.08 -3.25
C THR A 387 6.00 -16.81 -3.33
N THR A 388 5.48 -15.79 -3.99
CA THR A 388 6.04 -14.44 -4.07
C THR A 388 4.97 -13.43 -3.69
N LEU A 389 5.32 -12.49 -2.81
CA LEU A 389 4.45 -11.37 -2.43
C LEU A 389 5.31 -10.10 -2.46
N ASP A 390 5.00 -9.21 -3.40
CA ASP A 390 5.57 -7.87 -3.41
C ASP A 390 4.61 -6.91 -2.70
N VAL A 391 5.01 -6.48 -1.51
CA VAL A 391 4.28 -5.53 -0.67
C VAL A 391 5.05 -4.22 -0.48
N SER A 392 6.07 -4.00 -1.31
CA SER A 392 6.96 -2.83 -1.21
C SER A 392 6.26 -1.49 -1.48
N ASN A 393 5.12 -1.52 -2.19
CA ASN A 393 4.27 -0.34 -2.43
C ASN A 393 3.20 -0.09 -1.35
N PHE A 394 3.08 -0.97 -0.33
CA PHE A 394 2.03 -0.82 0.67
C PHE A 394 2.29 0.37 1.59
N ASN A 395 1.31 1.25 1.69
CA ASN A 395 1.26 2.30 2.69
C ASN A 395 0.52 1.77 3.93
N THR A 396 1.27 1.52 5.00
CA THR A 396 0.74 0.96 6.26
C THR A 396 0.51 2.01 7.36
N SER A 397 0.69 3.30 7.04
CA SER A 397 0.66 4.40 8.02
C SER A 397 -0.67 4.60 8.77
N ASN A 398 -1.74 3.96 8.31
CA ASN A 398 -3.05 4.00 8.96
C ASN A 398 -3.42 2.71 9.71
N LEU A 399 -2.56 1.69 9.67
CA LEU A 399 -2.81 0.44 10.38
C LEU A 399 -2.60 0.60 11.88
N THR A 400 -3.50 0.05 12.66
CA THR A 400 -3.39 -0.05 14.13
C THR A 400 -3.10 -1.47 14.59
N SER A 401 -3.28 -2.46 13.71
CA SER A 401 -2.99 -3.87 13.96
C SER A 401 -2.44 -4.52 12.69
N MET A 402 -1.44 -5.39 12.86
CA MET A 402 -0.87 -6.27 11.84
C MET A 402 -0.95 -7.74 12.29
N ASN A 403 -1.96 -8.06 13.10
CA ASN A 403 -2.16 -9.38 13.62
C ASN A 403 -2.22 -10.43 12.51
N ALA A 404 -1.38 -11.46 12.60
CA ALA A 404 -1.37 -12.62 11.70
C ALA A 404 -1.22 -12.28 10.20
N MET A 405 -0.74 -11.07 9.83
CA MET A 405 -0.75 -10.60 8.43
C MET A 405 -0.09 -11.59 7.46
N PHE A 406 0.99 -12.24 7.85
CA PHE A 406 1.73 -13.24 7.06
C PHE A 406 1.82 -14.60 7.77
N ASP A 407 0.86 -14.92 8.65
CA ASP A 407 0.79 -16.21 9.32
C ASP A 407 0.71 -17.35 8.29
N GLY A 408 1.58 -18.35 8.39
CA GLY A 408 1.61 -19.51 7.50
C GLY A 408 1.89 -19.23 6.02
N SER A 409 2.11 -17.97 5.64
CA SER A 409 2.36 -17.56 4.25
C SER A 409 3.47 -18.37 3.59
N LYS A 410 3.25 -18.80 2.34
CA LYS A 410 4.21 -19.56 1.53
C LYS A 410 5.28 -18.69 0.86
N ALA A 411 5.17 -17.36 0.93
CA ALA A 411 6.15 -16.45 0.37
C ALA A 411 7.54 -16.72 0.99
N THR A 412 8.54 -16.93 0.14
CA THR A 412 9.93 -17.21 0.55
C THR A 412 10.75 -15.93 0.70
N THR A 413 10.34 -14.88 0.03
CA THR A 413 10.89 -13.52 0.16
C THR A 413 9.76 -12.58 0.55
N LEU A 414 10.03 -11.66 1.46
CA LEU A 414 9.05 -10.71 1.98
C LEU A 414 9.76 -9.43 2.39
N ASP A 415 9.60 -8.37 1.57
CA ASP A 415 10.15 -7.06 1.87
C ASP A 415 9.11 -6.21 2.62
N VAL A 416 9.34 -6.02 3.91
CA VAL A 416 8.53 -5.19 4.81
C VAL A 416 9.28 -3.94 5.28
N SER A 417 10.42 -3.63 4.66
CA SER A 417 11.30 -2.53 5.07
C SER A 417 10.63 -1.14 4.97
N ASN A 418 9.60 -1.00 4.13
CA ASN A 418 8.85 0.24 3.95
C ASN A 418 7.62 0.37 4.87
N PHE A 419 7.35 -0.61 5.75
CA PHE A 419 6.18 -0.57 6.60
C PHE A 419 6.31 0.53 7.67
N ASP A 420 5.37 1.46 7.68
CA ASP A 420 5.18 2.41 8.80
C ASP A 420 4.34 1.71 9.87
N THR A 421 4.99 1.40 10.99
CA THR A 421 4.35 0.72 12.13
C THR A 421 4.07 1.65 13.32
N SER A 422 4.24 2.96 13.13
CA SER A 422 4.18 3.97 14.20
C SER A 422 2.83 4.09 14.93
N LYS A 423 1.76 3.53 14.34
CA LYS A 423 0.43 3.47 14.98
C LYS A 423 0.03 2.07 15.43
N VAL A 424 0.84 1.06 15.14
CA VAL A 424 0.49 -0.34 15.42
C VAL A 424 0.57 -0.65 16.90
N THR A 425 -0.47 -1.27 17.44
CA THR A 425 -0.56 -1.69 18.84
C THR A 425 -0.52 -3.21 18.99
N ASN A 426 -0.81 -3.97 17.92
CA ASN A 426 -0.85 -5.43 17.94
C ASN A 426 -0.10 -6.01 16.73
N MET A 427 0.98 -6.77 17.00
CA MET A 427 1.78 -7.51 16.03
C MET A 427 1.73 -9.02 16.28
N SER A 428 0.74 -9.51 17.04
CA SER A 428 0.62 -10.93 17.40
C SER A 428 0.57 -11.80 16.14
N GLY A 429 1.42 -12.83 16.09
CA GLY A 429 1.46 -13.81 15.01
C GLY A 429 1.83 -13.27 13.63
N MET A 430 2.35 -12.03 13.51
CA MET A 430 2.56 -11.39 12.19
C MET A 430 3.33 -12.28 11.21
N PHE A 431 4.35 -13.02 11.68
CA PHE A 431 5.16 -13.93 10.87
C PHE A 431 5.10 -15.37 11.40
N TYR A 432 4.01 -15.75 12.05
CA TYR A 432 3.79 -17.09 12.55
C TYR A 432 3.89 -18.12 11.42
N ASN A 433 4.68 -19.19 11.54
CA ASN A 433 4.91 -20.20 10.50
C ASN A 433 5.37 -19.70 9.12
N SER A 434 5.73 -18.42 8.98
CA SER A 434 6.14 -17.81 7.72
C SER A 434 7.31 -18.56 7.07
N LYS A 435 7.27 -18.74 5.76
CA LYS A 435 8.35 -19.37 4.96
C LYS A 435 9.43 -18.40 4.53
N ALA A 436 9.28 -17.09 4.78
CA ALA A 436 10.31 -16.11 4.47
C ALA A 436 11.61 -16.44 5.20
N THR A 437 12.73 -16.49 4.43
CA THR A 437 14.05 -16.80 4.96
C THR A 437 14.82 -15.57 5.44
N THR A 438 14.42 -14.41 4.94
CA THR A 438 14.93 -13.10 5.33
C THR A 438 13.73 -12.20 5.71
N LEU A 439 13.85 -11.50 6.83
CA LEU A 439 12.86 -10.52 7.31
C LEU A 439 13.64 -9.30 7.80
N ASP A 440 13.52 -8.18 7.11
CA ASP A 440 14.05 -6.90 7.58
C ASP A 440 12.95 -6.14 8.33
N VAL A 441 13.01 -6.18 9.65
CA VAL A 441 12.13 -5.48 10.57
C VAL A 441 12.84 -4.35 11.32
N SER A 442 14.04 -3.98 10.86
CA SER A 442 14.90 -2.99 11.52
C SER A 442 14.27 -1.58 11.56
N ASN A 443 13.34 -1.28 10.65
CA ASN A 443 12.62 0.00 10.60
C ASN A 443 11.30 0.03 11.39
N PHE A 444 10.93 -1.07 12.05
CA PHE A 444 9.67 -1.11 12.78
C PHE A 444 9.71 -0.21 14.02
N ASP A 445 8.81 0.78 14.08
CA ASP A 445 8.51 1.50 15.31
C ASP A 445 7.53 0.67 16.14
N THR A 446 8.03 0.11 17.24
CA THR A 446 7.23 -0.74 18.14
C THR A 446 6.82 -0.03 19.42
N SER A 447 7.05 1.27 19.51
CA SER A 447 6.84 2.06 20.74
C SER A 447 5.40 2.03 21.27
N LYS A 448 4.41 1.74 20.44
CA LYS A 448 2.99 1.61 20.82
C LYS A 448 2.51 0.15 20.93
N VAL A 449 3.34 -0.81 20.58
CA VAL A 449 2.93 -2.21 20.55
C VAL A 449 2.76 -2.74 21.98
N THR A 450 1.64 -3.39 22.23
CA THR A 450 1.30 -4.02 23.52
C THR A 450 1.32 -5.53 23.48
N ASN A 451 1.12 -6.12 22.28
CA ASN A 451 1.09 -7.57 22.09
C ASN A 451 2.04 -7.98 20.95
N MET A 452 3.05 -8.80 21.28
CA MET A 452 4.00 -9.43 20.36
C MET A 452 3.96 -10.95 20.44
N SER A 453 2.88 -11.54 21.03
CA SER A 453 2.78 -12.97 21.16
C SER A 453 2.89 -13.65 19.79
N HIS A 454 3.64 -14.75 19.71
CA HIS A 454 3.81 -15.55 18.49
C HIS A 454 4.40 -14.81 17.27
N MET A 455 4.91 -13.57 17.39
CA MET A 455 5.29 -12.75 16.23
C MET A 455 6.21 -13.48 15.24
N PHE A 456 7.19 -14.25 15.72
CA PHE A 456 8.12 -15.04 14.89
C PHE A 456 8.02 -16.55 15.18
N TYR A 457 6.87 -17.02 15.66
CA TYR A 457 6.65 -18.43 15.99
C TYR A 457 6.94 -19.32 14.76
N ASN A 458 7.87 -20.26 14.89
CA ASN A 458 8.28 -21.22 13.84
C ASN A 458 8.61 -20.55 12.48
N SER A 459 9.00 -19.30 12.49
CA SER A 459 9.48 -18.55 11.31
C SER A 459 10.75 -19.22 10.74
N LYS A 460 10.88 -19.23 9.42
CA LYS A 460 12.08 -19.74 8.73
C LYS A 460 13.20 -18.71 8.59
N ALA A 461 13.01 -17.47 9.03
CA ALA A 461 14.05 -16.47 9.04
C ALA A 461 15.23 -16.91 9.92
N THR A 462 16.43 -16.86 9.34
CA THR A 462 17.68 -17.22 10.04
C THR A 462 18.32 -16.04 10.73
N THR A 463 18.00 -14.83 10.28
CA THR A 463 18.36 -13.56 10.89
C THR A 463 17.11 -12.77 11.17
N ILE A 464 16.97 -12.28 12.41
CA ILE A 464 15.84 -11.45 12.86
C ILE A 464 16.46 -10.30 13.65
N ASP A 465 16.53 -9.11 13.03
CA ASP A 465 17.05 -7.91 13.70
C ASP A 465 15.91 -7.17 14.43
N VAL A 466 15.84 -7.38 15.72
CA VAL A 466 14.91 -6.72 16.63
C VAL A 466 15.63 -5.72 17.56
N SER A 467 16.87 -5.37 17.22
CA SER A 467 17.71 -4.49 18.05
C SER A 467 17.12 -3.08 18.24
N ASN A 468 16.23 -2.63 17.32
CA ASN A 468 15.53 -1.35 17.41
C ASN A 468 14.16 -1.42 18.09
N PHE A 469 13.70 -2.60 18.51
CA PHE A 469 12.37 -2.73 19.11
C PHE A 469 12.30 -2.03 20.47
N ASP A 470 11.38 -1.09 20.60
CA ASP A 470 10.94 -0.56 21.90
C ASP A 470 9.80 -1.44 22.43
N THR A 471 10.09 -2.22 23.47
CA THR A 471 9.11 -3.11 24.09
C THR A 471 8.54 -2.58 25.41
N SER A 472 8.75 -1.29 25.69
CA SER A 472 8.37 -0.68 26.98
C SER A 472 6.86 -0.69 27.28
N ASN A 473 6.04 -0.91 26.23
CA ASN A 473 4.58 -1.05 26.37
C ASN A 473 4.08 -2.49 26.20
N VAL A 474 4.96 -3.44 25.87
CA VAL A 474 4.57 -4.84 25.64
C VAL A 474 4.23 -5.54 26.93
N THR A 475 3.10 -6.22 26.95
CA THR A 475 2.60 -7.00 28.10
C THR A 475 2.63 -8.51 27.85
N ASP A 476 2.63 -8.92 26.58
CA ASP A 476 2.56 -10.34 26.17
C ASP A 476 3.64 -10.65 25.12
N MET A 477 4.54 -11.59 25.46
CA MET A 477 5.58 -12.15 24.59
C MET A 477 5.49 -13.69 24.47
N TYR A 478 4.30 -14.26 24.73
CA TYR A 478 4.07 -15.69 24.63
C TYR A 478 4.55 -16.24 23.28
N GLY A 479 5.46 -17.22 23.29
CA GLY A 479 5.94 -17.91 22.09
C GLY A 479 6.58 -17.03 21.02
N MET A 480 7.02 -15.78 21.32
CA MET A 480 7.49 -14.81 20.31
C MET A 480 8.55 -15.38 19.36
N PHE A 481 9.49 -16.18 19.86
CA PHE A 481 10.56 -16.84 19.08
C PHE A 481 10.48 -18.37 19.16
N TYR A 482 9.30 -18.92 19.36
CA TYR A 482 9.09 -20.38 19.42
C TYR A 482 9.62 -21.05 18.15
N ARG A 483 10.48 -22.09 18.29
CA ARG A 483 11.14 -22.81 17.17
C ARG A 483 11.80 -21.91 16.12
N SER A 484 12.29 -20.73 16.52
CA SER A 484 13.03 -19.83 15.66
C SER A 484 14.29 -20.51 15.10
N GLN A 485 14.63 -20.21 13.86
CA GLN A 485 15.88 -20.64 13.20
C GLN A 485 17.07 -19.71 13.48
N ALA A 486 16.86 -18.60 14.16
CA ALA A 486 17.90 -17.65 14.51
C ALA A 486 18.99 -18.32 15.37
N THR A 487 20.25 -18.02 15.06
CA THR A 487 21.38 -18.48 15.86
C THR A 487 21.74 -17.52 17.00
N THR A 488 21.37 -16.28 16.84
CA THR A 488 21.61 -15.18 17.77
C THR A 488 20.41 -14.25 17.79
N LEU A 489 20.06 -13.75 18.96
CA LEU A 489 19.04 -12.73 19.14
C LEU A 489 19.62 -11.57 19.94
N ASP A 490 19.53 -10.36 19.42
CA ASP A 490 19.87 -9.12 20.12
C ASP A 490 18.60 -8.49 20.71
N LEU A 491 18.41 -8.72 21.99
CA LEU A 491 17.29 -8.18 22.79
C LEU A 491 17.78 -7.05 23.72
N SER A 492 18.88 -6.39 23.35
CA SER A 492 19.51 -5.36 24.20
C SER A 492 18.60 -4.17 24.51
N ASN A 493 17.69 -3.83 23.59
CA ASN A 493 16.73 -2.75 23.80
C ASN A 493 15.41 -3.21 24.44
N PHE A 494 15.22 -4.51 24.66
CA PHE A 494 13.98 -5.01 25.24
C PHE A 494 13.82 -4.53 26.68
N ASN A 495 12.83 -3.68 26.91
CA ASN A 495 12.35 -3.30 28.24
C ASN A 495 11.15 -4.20 28.58
N THR A 496 11.38 -5.19 29.42
CA THR A 496 10.35 -6.20 29.75
C THR A 496 9.63 -5.90 31.07
N SER A 497 9.73 -4.68 31.58
CA SER A 497 9.18 -4.30 32.90
C SER A 497 7.66 -4.39 33.01
N LYS A 498 6.93 -4.48 31.89
CA LYS A 498 5.47 -4.65 31.85
C LYS A 498 5.04 -6.06 31.42
N VAL A 499 5.97 -6.90 30.97
CA VAL A 499 5.64 -8.23 30.43
C VAL A 499 5.18 -9.16 31.55
N THR A 500 4.05 -9.80 31.35
CA THR A 500 3.45 -10.74 32.30
C THR A 500 3.55 -12.20 31.84
N ASP A 501 3.58 -12.45 30.52
CA ASP A 501 3.72 -13.79 29.96
C ASP A 501 4.91 -13.89 29.00
N MET A 502 5.84 -14.81 29.31
CA MET A 502 6.98 -15.21 28.49
C MET A 502 6.98 -16.75 28.25
N SER A 503 5.83 -17.41 28.47
CA SER A 503 5.75 -18.85 28.26
C SER A 503 6.11 -19.20 26.82
N PHE A 504 6.88 -20.24 26.64
CA PHE A 504 7.35 -20.75 25.36
C PHE A 504 8.14 -19.76 24.49
N MET A 505 8.58 -18.62 25.03
CA MET A 505 9.17 -17.52 24.25
C MET A 505 10.30 -18.00 23.30
N PHE A 506 11.15 -18.91 23.74
CA PHE A 506 12.25 -19.48 22.94
C PHE A 506 12.12 -21.00 22.75
N TYR A 507 11.00 -21.60 23.11
CA TYR A 507 10.81 -23.04 23.09
C TYR A 507 11.25 -23.67 21.75
N GLY A 508 12.04 -24.75 21.80
CA GLY A 508 12.43 -25.52 20.64
C GLY A 508 13.32 -24.76 19.62
N SER A 509 13.90 -23.61 19.97
CA SER A 509 14.86 -22.88 19.16
C SER A 509 16.24 -23.56 19.23
N THR A 510 16.34 -24.73 18.58
CA THR A 510 17.49 -25.65 18.67
C THR A 510 18.79 -25.07 18.06
N ASN A 511 18.68 -24.03 17.24
CA ASN A 511 19.83 -23.37 16.62
C ASN A 511 20.34 -22.18 17.44
N LEU A 512 19.55 -21.69 18.39
CA LEU A 512 19.85 -20.52 19.19
C LEU A 512 21.05 -20.75 20.11
N LYS A 513 22.12 -19.98 19.93
CA LYS A 513 23.36 -20.11 20.69
C LYS A 513 23.52 -18.98 21.72
N THR A 514 23.11 -17.77 21.37
CA THR A 514 23.36 -16.59 22.18
C THR A 514 22.15 -15.66 22.17
N ILE A 515 21.78 -15.17 23.33
CA ILE A 515 20.78 -14.12 23.51
C ILE A 515 21.48 -12.95 24.22
N TYR A 516 21.61 -11.83 23.52
CA TYR A 516 22.13 -10.60 24.09
C TYR A 516 21.01 -9.81 24.76
N VAL A 517 21.28 -9.31 25.96
CA VAL A 517 20.35 -8.46 26.70
C VAL A 517 21.11 -7.33 27.41
N SER A 518 20.40 -6.22 27.75
CA SER A 518 20.84 -5.22 28.69
C SER A 518 20.17 -5.38 30.06
N ASN A 519 20.48 -4.48 30.98
CA ASN A 519 19.81 -4.44 32.28
C ASN A 519 18.32 -4.05 32.22
N LYS A 520 17.81 -3.65 31.04
CA LYS A 520 16.37 -3.39 30.81
C LYS A 520 15.54 -4.67 30.77
N PHE A 521 16.17 -5.81 30.41
CA PHE A 521 15.50 -7.11 30.43
C PHE A 521 15.40 -7.63 31.86
N ASN A 522 14.19 -7.68 32.38
CA ASN A 522 13.91 -8.26 33.70
C ASN A 522 12.65 -9.11 33.67
N THR A 523 12.47 -9.96 34.67
CA THR A 523 11.35 -10.90 34.78
C THR A 523 10.50 -10.65 36.03
N ASP A 524 10.57 -9.46 36.60
CA ASP A 524 9.96 -9.14 37.90
C ASP A 524 8.44 -9.26 37.85
N LYS A 525 7.81 -8.79 36.76
CA LYS A 525 6.37 -8.87 36.58
C LYS A 525 5.91 -10.14 35.85
N VAL A 526 6.82 -10.97 35.39
CA VAL A 526 6.47 -12.22 34.67
C VAL A 526 5.80 -13.19 35.64
N THR A 527 4.55 -13.49 35.40
CA THR A 527 3.74 -14.47 36.17
C THR A 527 3.77 -15.84 35.50
N SER A 528 3.92 -15.89 34.19
CA SER A 528 3.97 -17.13 33.38
C SER A 528 5.25 -17.19 32.55
N SER A 529 5.99 -18.32 32.68
CA SER A 529 7.24 -18.55 31.94
C SER A 529 7.43 -20.05 31.63
N THR A 530 6.32 -20.79 31.50
CA THR A 530 6.33 -22.24 31.27
C THR A 530 7.14 -22.55 30.01
N ASN A 531 8.12 -23.48 30.17
CA ASN A 531 8.92 -23.94 29.04
C ASN A 531 9.62 -22.88 28.20
N MET A 532 9.92 -21.71 28.78
CA MET A 532 10.50 -20.56 28.07
C MET A 532 11.72 -20.93 27.21
N PHE A 533 12.62 -21.79 27.73
CA PHE A 533 13.85 -22.25 27.04
C PHE A 533 13.84 -23.73 26.67
N SER A 534 12.76 -24.46 26.91
CA SER A 534 12.74 -25.90 26.66
C SER A 534 13.15 -26.22 25.21
N GLY A 535 14.13 -27.10 25.02
CA GLY A 535 14.66 -27.46 23.70
C GLY A 535 15.71 -26.55 23.12
N CYS A 536 16.18 -25.50 23.82
CA CYS A 536 17.27 -24.61 23.35
C CYS A 536 18.65 -25.23 23.58
N THR A 537 18.89 -26.43 23.05
CA THR A 537 20.04 -27.30 23.40
C THR A 537 21.42 -26.71 23.09
N LYS A 538 21.53 -25.71 22.22
CA LYS A 538 22.80 -25.03 21.87
C LYS A 538 23.03 -23.75 22.66
N LEU A 539 22.08 -23.32 23.50
CA LEU A 539 22.14 -22.05 24.22
C LEU A 539 23.24 -22.04 25.26
N ILE A 540 24.04 -21.00 25.26
CA ILE A 540 25.15 -20.78 26.19
C ILE A 540 25.08 -19.33 26.66
N GLY A 541 25.08 -19.10 27.98
CA GLY A 541 25.16 -17.80 28.60
C GLY A 541 26.55 -17.16 28.47
N GLY A 542 26.65 -15.87 28.71
CA GLY A 542 27.87 -15.09 28.48
C GLY A 542 29.09 -15.50 29.32
N ALA A 543 28.88 -16.09 30.47
CA ALA A 543 29.92 -16.65 31.34
C ALA A 543 30.09 -18.19 31.20
N GLY A 544 29.45 -18.80 30.17
CA GLY A 544 29.61 -20.22 29.83
C GLY A 544 28.56 -21.16 30.39
N THR A 545 27.49 -20.67 31.01
CA THR A 545 26.38 -21.49 31.49
C THR A 545 25.70 -22.18 30.33
N LYS A 546 25.76 -23.51 30.26
CA LYS A 546 25.13 -24.33 29.21
C LYS A 546 23.67 -24.59 29.51
N TYR A 547 22.87 -24.81 28.48
CA TYR A 547 21.49 -25.25 28.58
C TYR A 547 21.35 -26.47 29.52
N ASN A 548 20.31 -26.43 30.36
CA ASN A 548 19.93 -27.55 31.24
C ASN A 548 18.40 -27.68 31.24
N SER A 549 17.93 -28.90 30.92
CA SER A 549 16.50 -29.19 30.80
C SER A 549 15.70 -29.04 32.10
N SER A 550 16.38 -29.01 33.24
CA SER A 550 15.75 -28.74 34.54
C SER A 550 15.49 -27.24 34.81
N TYR A 551 16.08 -26.35 34.02
CA TYR A 551 16.02 -24.92 34.21
C TYR A 551 15.52 -24.19 32.95
N VAL A 552 14.25 -24.40 32.60
CA VAL A 552 13.65 -23.93 31.32
C VAL A 552 12.71 -22.75 31.51
N GLY A 553 12.51 -22.25 32.73
CA GLY A 553 11.66 -21.11 33.04
C GLY A 553 12.48 -19.83 33.30
N LYS A 554 11.81 -18.79 33.83
CA LYS A 554 12.38 -17.45 34.04
C LYS A 554 13.57 -17.39 35.00
N THR A 555 13.79 -18.42 35.82
CA THR A 555 14.91 -18.44 36.79
C THR A 555 16.28 -18.34 36.14
N TYR A 556 16.42 -18.77 34.88
CA TYR A 556 17.66 -18.65 34.10
C TYR A 556 17.55 -17.53 33.02
N ALA A 557 16.44 -16.81 32.96
CA ALA A 557 16.26 -15.65 32.08
C ALA A 557 16.94 -14.38 32.66
N ARG A 558 18.24 -14.45 32.85
CA ARG A 558 19.09 -13.39 33.41
C ARG A 558 20.48 -13.40 32.79
N ILE A 559 21.20 -12.31 32.94
CA ILE A 559 22.61 -12.21 32.57
C ILE A 559 23.40 -13.28 33.33
N ASP A 560 24.19 -14.03 32.58
CA ASP A 560 25.02 -15.11 33.14
C ASP A 560 26.17 -14.55 33.97
N GLY A 561 26.14 -14.86 35.27
CA GLY A 561 27.19 -14.57 36.26
C GLY A 561 28.07 -15.77 36.55
N GLY A 562 28.10 -16.78 35.72
CA GLY A 562 28.86 -18.02 35.88
C GLY A 562 28.29 -18.93 36.97
N THR A 563 29.13 -19.73 37.63
CA THR A 563 28.72 -20.74 38.59
C THR A 563 27.99 -20.16 39.79
N SER A 564 28.29 -18.92 40.19
CA SER A 564 27.66 -18.26 41.33
C SER A 564 26.27 -17.67 41.04
N ASN A 565 25.97 -17.35 39.80
CA ASN A 565 24.71 -16.80 39.35
C ASN A 565 24.41 -17.19 37.89
N PRO A 566 24.16 -18.49 37.65
CA PRO A 566 24.02 -19.01 36.29
C PRO A 566 22.79 -18.42 35.58
N GLY A 567 22.94 -18.10 34.31
CA GLY A 567 21.90 -17.57 33.47
C GLY A 567 22.16 -17.85 31.98
N TYR A 568 21.15 -17.68 31.14
CA TYR A 568 21.29 -17.98 29.70
C TYR A 568 21.58 -16.75 28.84
N PHE A 569 21.64 -15.56 29.44
CA PHE A 569 21.82 -14.34 28.66
C PHE A 569 23.27 -13.85 28.68
N THR A 570 23.69 -13.30 27.60
CA THR A 570 24.95 -12.58 27.45
C THR A 570 24.67 -11.09 27.60
N LYS A 571 25.39 -10.40 28.50
CA LYS A 571 25.27 -8.95 28.63
C LYS A 571 25.78 -8.29 27.36
N VAL A 572 24.94 -7.48 26.72
CA VAL A 572 25.41 -6.64 25.62
C VAL A 572 26.29 -5.53 26.19
N GLN A 573 27.34 -5.19 25.46
CA GLN A 573 28.21 -4.10 25.83
C GLN A 573 27.60 -2.79 25.32
N ILE A 574 27.15 -1.93 26.25
CA ILE A 574 26.51 -0.66 25.92
C ILE A 574 27.46 0.48 26.30
N PHE A 575 28.07 1.13 25.33
CA PHE A 575 29.08 2.18 25.52
C PHE A 575 28.59 3.34 26.39
N SER A 576 27.32 3.70 26.31
CA SER A 576 26.74 4.80 27.13
C SER A 576 26.49 4.41 28.59
N GLU A 577 26.40 3.12 28.93
CA GLU A 577 25.99 2.62 30.24
C GLU A 577 27.15 1.97 31.04
N ASP A 578 28.08 1.29 30.34
CA ASP A 578 29.17 0.58 30.96
C ASP A 578 30.18 1.56 31.61
N SER A 579 30.71 1.21 32.80
CA SER A 579 31.79 1.99 33.40
C SER A 579 33.06 1.93 32.54
N TRP A 580 33.92 2.94 32.66
CA TRP A 580 35.19 2.97 31.93
C TRP A 580 36.06 1.75 32.23
N ASP A 581 36.05 1.30 33.49
CA ASP A 581 36.76 0.07 33.91
C ASP A 581 36.19 -1.18 33.24
N THR A 582 34.85 -1.26 33.10
CA THR A 582 34.21 -2.37 32.39
C THR A 582 34.60 -2.37 30.91
N ILE A 583 34.58 -1.20 30.27
CA ILE A 583 34.97 -1.06 28.87
C ILE A 583 36.41 -1.53 28.67
N VAL A 584 37.34 -1.08 29.50
CA VAL A 584 38.76 -1.47 29.44
C VAL A 584 38.95 -2.96 29.74
N ALA A 585 38.23 -3.51 30.72
CA ALA A 585 38.29 -4.95 30.99
C ALA A 585 37.86 -5.77 29.77
N ASN A 586 36.80 -5.34 29.07
CA ASN A 586 36.32 -5.97 27.84
C ASN A 586 37.36 -5.84 26.69
N ILE A 587 37.98 -4.67 26.55
CA ILE A 587 39.05 -4.45 25.55
C ILE A 587 40.19 -5.42 25.79
N ARG A 588 40.65 -5.55 27.05
CA ARG A 588 41.73 -6.46 27.41
C ARG A 588 41.40 -7.94 27.26
N ALA A 589 40.11 -8.28 27.40
CA ALA A 589 39.59 -9.63 27.13
C ALA A 589 39.36 -9.93 25.64
N GLY A 590 39.75 -9.02 24.74
CA GLY A 590 39.52 -9.17 23.28
C GLY A 590 38.08 -8.92 22.84
N LYS A 591 37.22 -8.42 23.69
CA LYS A 591 35.78 -8.13 23.46
C LYS A 591 35.48 -6.68 23.08
N GLY A 592 36.53 -5.87 22.84
CA GLY A 592 36.35 -4.47 22.46
C GLY A 592 35.50 -4.28 21.19
N GLY A 593 35.53 -5.26 20.27
CA GLY A 593 34.73 -5.28 19.05
C GLY A 593 33.23 -5.55 19.29
N GLU A 594 32.80 -5.95 20.49
CA GLU A 594 31.38 -6.10 20.84
C GLU A 594 30.71 -4.74 21.08
N TYR A 595 31.47 -3.68 21.31
CA TYR A 595 30.95 -2.31 21.31
C TYR A 595 30.75 -1.83 19.87
N LYS A 596 29.52 -1.43 19.54
CA LYS A 596 29.18 -0.98 18.17
C LYS A 596 29.92 0.31 17.81
N VAL A 597 30.71 0.28 16.74
CA VAL A 597 31.35 1.47 16.16
C VAL A 597 30.27 2.50 15.80
N GLY A 598 30.52 3.76 16.17
CA GLY A 598 29.53 4.85 16.02
C GLY A 598 28.70 5.09 17.27
N SER A 599 28.66 4.16 18.25
CA SER A 599 27.97 4.38 19.53
C SER A 599 28.53 5.61 20.24
N THR A 600 27.66 6.36 20.91
CA THR A 600 28.00 7.63 21.55
C THR A 600 27.77 7.59 23.05
N ARG A 601 28.52 8.45 23.75
CA ARG A 601 28.37 8.71 25.20
C ARG A 601 28.64 10.17 25.47
N THR A 602 27.78 10.83 26.26
CA THR A 602 28.02 12.20 26.71
C THR A 602 28.91 12.22 27.96
N ILE A 603 29.81 13.21 28.02
CA ILE A 603 30.67 13.46 29.17
C ILE A 603 30.61 14.94 29.55
N SER A 604 30.74 15.25 30.84
CA SER A 604 30.90 16.61 31.35
C SER A 604 32.39 16.98 31.40
N MET A 605 32.74 18.14 30.87
CA MET A 605 34.12 18.66 30.83
C MET A 605 34.28 19.98 31.56
N GLY A 606 33.53 20.18 32.61
CA GLY A 606 33.62 21.39 33.44
C GLY A 606 33.35 22.67 32.64
N THR A 607 34.34 23.58 32.58
CA THR A 607 34.23 24.86 31.87
C THR A 607 34.00 24.74 30.35
N TYR A 608 34.31 23.61 29.78
CA TYR A 608 34.03 23.33 28.33
C TYR A 608 32.61 22.82 28.11
N GLY A 609 31.82 22.52 29.15
CA GLY A 609 30.45 22.05 29.03
C GLY A 609 30.33 20.54 28.85
N THR A 610 29.26 20.10 28.18
CA THR A 610 28.95 18.70 27.90
C THR A 610 29.24 18.39 26.44
N HIS A 611 30.01 17.34 26.21
CA HIS A 611 30.43 16.91 24.87
C HIS A 611 30.11 15.43 24.62
N THR A 612 30.05 15.05 23.37
CA THR A 612 29.71 13.69 22.94
C THR A 612 30.95 12.96 22.43
N LEU A 613 31.30 11.86 23.08
CA LEU A 613 32.30 10.91 22.59
C LEU A 613 31.61 9.88 21.69
N ARG A 614 32.35 9.43 20.66
CA ARG A 614 31.93 8.39 19.72
C ARG A 614 33.01 7.33 19.57
N ILE A 615 32.61 6.06 19.50
CA ILE A 615 33.54 4.99 19.14
C ILE A 615 33.88 5.14 17.66
N ALA A 616 35.12 5.53 17.37
CA ALA A 616 35.61 5.73 16.02
C ALA A 616 36.25 4.46 15.42
N ASN A 617 36.83 3.60 16.28
CA ASN A 617 37.51 2.37 15.87
C ASN A 617 37.52 1.34 16.98
N THR A 618 37.40 0.07 16.64
CA THR A 618 37.59 -1.05 17.58
C THR A 618 38.54 -2.12 17.03
N SER A 619 38.89 -2.07 15.75
CA SER A 619 39.72 -3.06 15.07
C SER A 619 41.25 -2.82 15.26
N THR A 620 42.01 -3.90 15.22
CA THR A 620 43.49 -3.88 15.27
C THR A 620 44.05 -4.77 14.15
N PRO A 621 44.00 -4.36 12.88
CA PRO A 621 44.48 -5.15 11.78
C PRO A 621 46.01 -5.23 11.81
N SER A 622 46.62 -6.14 11.02
CA SER A 622 48.04 -6.44 11.02
C SER A 622 48.96 -5.23 10.70
N GLU A 623 48.47 -4.29 9.93
CA GLU A 623 49.17 -3.03 9.63
C GLU A 623 49.48 -2.19 10.87
N CYS A 624 48.69 -2.32 11.91
CA CYS A 624 48.95 -1.67 13.21
C CYS A 624 50.25 -2.15 13.90
N SER A 625 50.81 -3.27 13.47
CA SER A 625 52.12 -3.80 13.98
C SER A 625 53.32 -3.35 13.15
N THR A 626 53.11 -2.57 12.08
CA THR A 626 54.16 -2.09 11.21
C THR A 626 54.98 -0.99 11.88
N SER A 627 56.33 -1.07 11.83
CA SER A 627 57.20 0.00 12.34
C SER A 627 56.91 1.32 11.63
N GLY A 628 56.81 2.41 12.38
CA GLY A 628 56.52 3.74 11.85
C GLY A 628 55.03 3.97 11.48
N PHE A 629 54.16 3.02 11.77
CA PHE A 629 52.68 3.19 11.60
C PHE A 629 52.06 3.88 12.81
N SER A 630 51.14 4.83 12.56
CA SER A 630 50.44 5.56 13.60
C SER A 630 49.46 4.64 14.32
N GLN A 631 49.47 4.65 15.63
CA GLN A 631 48.53 3.92 16.47
C GLN A 631 47.18 4.62 16.61
N SER A 632 47.03 5.82 16.05
CA SER A 632 45.85 6.69 16.17
C SER A 632 44.56 6.11 15.59
N ALA A 633 44.65 5.09 14.71
CA ALA A 633 43.53 4.38 14.14
C ALA A 633 43.58 2.87 14.44
N CYS A 634 44.26 2.44 15.53
CA CYS A 634 44.45 1.06 15.92
C CYS A 634 43.84 0.78 17.30
N GLY A 635 43.08 -0.30 17.44
CA GLY A 635 42.47 -0.69 18.70
C GLY A 635 41.23 0.18 19.02
N PHE A 636 40.98 0.37 20.30
CA PHE A 636 39.77 1.07 20.73
C PHE A 636 39.99 2.59 20.75
N VAL A 637 39.47 3.27 19.73
CA VAL A 637 39.65 4.71 19.54
C VAL A 637 38.31 5.42 19.80
N LEU A 638 38.37 6.45 20.62
CA LEU A 638 37.30 7.40 20.86
C LEU A 638 37.60 8.74 20.22
N GLU A 639 36.63 9.39 19.64
CA GLU A 639 36.75 10.77 19.17
C GLU A 639 35.63 11.62 19.75
N PHE A 640 35.85 12.93 19.84
CA PHE A 640 34.74 13.85 20.06
C PHE A 640 33.91 13.96 18.79
N ALA A 641 32.61 13.72 18.90
CA ALA A 641 31.65 13.85 17.79
C ALA A 641 31.29 15.31 17.50
N ASP A 642 31.66 16.21 18.40
CA ASP A 642 31.42 17.67 18.36
C ASP A 642 32.75 18.45 18.52
N ILE A 643 32.65 19.76 18.48
CA ILE A 643 33.77 20.71 18.65
C ILE A 643 33.77 21.23 20.10
N ILE A 644 34.88 21.03 20.78
CA ILE A 644 35.03 21.46 22.20
C ILE A 644 35.23 22.97 22.31
N THR A 645 36.09 23.53 21.44
CA THR A 645 36.45 24.95 21.45
C THR A 645 37.08 25.32 20.10
N SER A 646 37.40 26.60 19.90
CA SER A 646 38.18 27.04 18.74
C SER A 646 39.52 27.61 19.20
N LYS A 647 40.60 27.28 18.47
CA LYS A 647 41.92 27.76 18.78
C LYS A 647 42.88 27.68 17.56
N ALA A 648 43.81 28.58 17.49
CA ALA A 648 44.89 28.53 16.46
C ALA A 648 45.79 27.29 16.66
N MET A 649 46.25 26.74 15.54
CA MET A 649 47.12 25.57 15.54
C MET A 649 48.53 25.92 16.11
N ASN A 650 49.17 26.92 15.51
CA ASN A 650 50.53 27.35 15.88
C ASN A 650 50.89 28.67 15.14
N GLY A 651 52.11 29.16 15.24
CA GLY A 651 52.65 30.27 14.43
C GLY A 651 53.18 29.82 13.06
N THR A 652 53.56 28.54 12.91
CA THR A 652 54.17 27.95 11.71
C THR A 652 53.86 26.45 11.70
N ASN A 653 53.94 25.79 10.54
CA ASN A 653 53.82 24.35 10.46
C ASN A 653 55.14 23.56 10.54
N LYS A 654 56.26 24.26 10.76
CA LYS A 654 57.59 23.64 10.95
C LYS A 654 57.60 22.77 12.21
N GLY A 655 58.09 21.56 12.08
CA GLY A 655 58.08 20.56 13.15
C GLY A 655 56.74 19.84 13.30
N GLY A 656 55.73 20.14 12.46
CA GLY A 656 54.45 19.51 12.39
C GLY A 656 53.63 19.52 13.69
N TRP A 657 52.70 18.57 13.82
CA TRP A 657 51.86 18.42 15.00
C TRP A 657 52.61 18.40 16.32
N PRO A 658 53.75 17.69 16.45
CA PRO A 658 54.52 17.64 17.71
C PRO A 658 54.95 19.01 18.21
N ALA A 659 55.24 19.96 17.35
CA ALA A 659 55.73 21.28 17.65
C ALA A 659 54.61 22.34 17.89
N THR A 660 53.32 21.97 17.73
CA THR A 660 52.26 22.95 17.80
C THR A 660 51.89 23.32 19.26
N SER A 661 51.54 24.58 19.44
CA SER A 661 50.96 25.07 20.70
C SER A 661 49.57 24.44 20.97
N LEU A 662 48.84 24.05 19.88
CA LEU A 662 47.58 23.38 20.00
C LEU A 662 47.73 21.97 20.58
N ARG A 663 48.76 21.22 20.21
CA ARG A 663 49.05 19.91 20.81
C ARG A 663 49.28 20.04 22.33
N THR A 664 50.05 21.03 22.75
CA THR A 664 50.26 21.32 24.16
C THR A 664 48.95 21.65 24.86
N PHE A 665 48.14 22.49 24.25
CA PHE A 665 46.81 22.84 24.79
C PHE A 665 45.86 21.61 24.90
N VAL A 666 45.84 20.77 23.91
CA VAL A 666 44.97 19.56 23.88
C VAL A 666 45.41 18.57 24.98
N ASN A 667 46.73 18.31 25.09
CA ASN A 667 47.31 17.35 26.05
C ASN A 667 47.45 17.88 27.49
N SER A 668 47.10 19.17 27.72
CA SER A 668 47.11 19.78 29.07
C SER A 668 45.67 20.21 29.43
N TYR A 669 45.16 21.28 28.83
CA TYR A 669 43.89 21.87 29.23
C TYR A 669 42.68 21.00 28.94
N ILE A 670 42.58 20.44 27.70
CA ILE A 670 41.49 19.57 27.32
C ILE A 670 41.58 18.23 28.06
N TYR A 671 42.77 17.63 28.13
CA TYR A 671 42.97 16.38 28.87
C TYR A 671 42.58 16.51 30.33
N ASN A 672 42.98 17.59 30.99
CA ASN A 672 42.67 17.81 32.44
C ASN A 672 41.20 18.14 32.68
N ALA A 673 40.45 18.60 31.69
CA ALA A 673 39.01 18.82 31.77
C ALA A 673 38.18 17.53 31.62
N LEU A 674 38.78 16.43 31.18
CA LEU A 674 38.09 15.14 31.11
C LEU A 674 37.77 14.60 32.51
N PRO A 675 36.67 13.85 32.70
CA PRO A 675 36.40 13.11 33.93
C PRO A 675 37.60 12.27 34.38
N SER A 676 37.85 12.20 35.67
CA SER A 676 39.00 11.48 36.21
C SER A 676 39.02 10.00 35.85
N GLU A 677 37.84 9.36 35.91
CA GLU A 677 37.70 7.95 35.55
C GLU A 677 38.02 7.66 34.07
N LEU A 678 37.72 8.63 33.18
CA LEU A 678 38.11 8.51 31.77
C LEU A 678 39.63 8.73 31.56
N ARG A 679 40.21 9.72 32.23
CA ARG A 679 41.66 9.99 32.16
C ARG A 679 42.50 8.80 32.56
N ASN A 680 42.04 8.05 33.57
CA ASN A 680 42.75 6.89 34.13
C ASN A 680 42.89 5.72 33.11
N VAL A 681 42.01 5.67 32.10
CA VAL A 681 41.98 4.60 31.09
C VAL A 681 42.55 5.03 29.75
N ILE A 682 42.83 6.33 29.56
CA ILE A 682 43.48 6.84 28.33
C ILE A 682 44.96 6.38 28.29
N ILE A 683 45.29 5.65 27.23
CA ILE A 683 46.65 5.17 27.00
C ILE A 683 47.47 6.14 26.15
N ASP A 684 48.81 6.09 26.33
CA ASP A 684 49.73 6.76 25.43
C ASP A 684 49.62 6.18 24.03
N THR A 685 49.53 7.03 23.04
CA THR A 685 49.38 6.68 21.67
C THR A 685 50.52 7.21 20.80
N THR A 686 51.22 6.34 20.10
CA THR A 686 52.17 6.76 19.08
C THR A 686 51.44 7.31 17.88
N VAL A 687 51.60 8.59 17.63
CA VAL A 687 50.94 9.34 16.56
C VAL A 687 51.94 9.75 15.51
N VAL A 688 51.73 9.33 14.26
CA VAL A 688 52.54 9.80 13.13
C VAL A 688 51.70 10.82 12.35
N SER A 689 52.31 11.94 12.02
CA SER A 689 51.66 13.03 11.27
C SER A 689 52.51 13.45 10.07
N GLY A 690 51.85 13.75 8.96
CA GLY A 690 52.48 14.20 7.73
C GLY A 690 53.27 15.52 7.91
N HIS A 691 54.37 15.65 7.24
CA HIS A 691 55.25 16.83 7.31
C HIS A 691 54.82 17.95 6.35
N GLY A 692 55.20 19.21 6.69
CA GLY A 692 55.13 20.37 5.83
C GLY A 692 56.31 20.47 4.85
N ASN A 693 56.33 21.50 3.99
CA ASN A 693 57.38 21.64 2.94
C ASN A 693 58.78 22.00 3.48
N LYS A 694 58.91 22.44 4.74
CA LYS A 694 60.19 22.74 5.37
C LYS A 694 60.83 21.57 6.11
N ASP A 695 60.19 20.45 6.10
CA ASP A 695 60.59 19.24 6.77
C ASP A 695 60.67 18.10 5.75
N THR A 696 61.52 17.12 5.97
CA THR A 696 61.81 16.04 5.02
C THR A 696 61.24 14.69 5.37
N ALA A 697 60.65 14.55 6.54
CA ALA A 697 60.08 13.31 7.05
C ALA A 697 58.90 13.58 7.97
N ASN A 698 58.02 12.57 8.07
CA ASN A 698 56.88 12.60 9.03
C ASN A 698 57.38 12.69 10.47
N PHE A 699 56.53 13.25 11.30
CA PHE A 699 56.82 13.44 12.72
C PHE A 699 56.14 12.38 13.56
N THR A 700 56.80 11.93 14.61
CA THR A 700 56.24 11.02 15.60
C THR A 700 56.10 11.72 16.95
N SER A 701 54.95 11.59 17.58
CA SER A 701 54.73 12.01 18.94
C SER A 701 54.04 10.91 19.76
N ILE A 702 54.17 11.05 21.09
CA ILE A 702 53.40 10.23 22.00
C ILE A 702 52.38 11.15 22.65
N ASP A 703 51.11 10.85 22.48
CA ASP A 703 49.99 11.73 22.89
C ASP A 703 48.90 10.97 23.67
N LYS A 704 48.35 11.63 24.67
CA LYS A 704 47.11 11.20 25.31
C LYS A 704 45.94 11.53 24.41
N LEU A 705 45.87 12.77 23.91
CA LEU A 705 44.88 13.25 22.97
C LEU A 705 45.57 13.72 21.69
N TYR A 706 44.99 13.46 20.55
CA TYR A 706 45.54 13.87 19.24
C TYR A 706 44.41 14.31 18.29
N LEU A 707 44.70 15.16 17.32
CA LEU A 707 43.78 15.42 16.21
C LEU A 707 43.83 14.29 15.19
N LEU A 708 42.77 14.08 14.44
CA LEU A 708 42.71 13.10 13.38
C LEU A 708 43.54 13.55 12.17
N ALA A 709 44.00 12.59 11.35
CA ALA A 709 44.59 12.86 10.04
C ALA A 709 43.55 12.76 8.94
N PRO A 710 43.75 13.41 7.77
CA PRO A 710 42.85 13.29 6.64
C PRO A 710 42.55 11.84 6.24
N LYS A 711 43.56 10.97 6.17
CA LYS A 711 43.41 9.55 5.81
C LYS A 711 42.58 8.74 6.80
N GLU A 712 42.52 9.15 8.06
CA GLU A 712 41.67 8.52 9.09
C GLU A 712 40.17 8.77 8.89
N LEU A 713 39.84 9.82 8.14
CA LEU A 713 38.47 10.19 7.80
C LEU A 713 38.09 9.64 6.41
N ASN A 714 38.91 9.88 5.39
CA ASN A 714 38.58 9.49 4.04
C ASN A 714 39.89 9.21 3.24
N THR A 715 40.07 8.00 2.73
CA THR A 715 41.21 7.58 1.93
C THR A 715 41.20 8.18 0.52
N ASN A 716 40.09 8.69 0.05
CA ASN A 716 39.90 9.16 -1.33
C ASN A 716 39.78 10.69 -1.45
N TRP A 717 40.12 11.46 -0.39
CA TRP A 717 40.09 12.90 -0.50
C TRP A 717 41.07 13.38 -1.56
N ALA A 718 40.53 13.87 -2.70
CA ALA A 718 41.27 14.57 -3.73
C ALA A 718 41.41 16.05 -3.33
N ASN A 719 42.34 16.73 -3.76
CA ASN A 719 42.68 18.17 -3.71
C ASN A 719 44.15 18.35 -3.33
N GLY A 720 45.07 17.68 -4.07
CA GLY A 720 46.52 17.86 -3.87
C GLY A 720 47.06 17.25 -2.57
N TYR A 721 46.16 16.60 -1.78
CA TYR A 721 46.57 15.88 -0.59
C TYR A 721 47.06 14.47 -0.92
N ASP A 722 48.33 14.22 -0.58
CA ASP A 722 48.92 12.90 -0.71
C ASP A 722 48.64 12.05 0.54
N THR A 723 47.64 11.20 0.45
CA THR A 723 47.22 10.30 1.55
C THR A 723 48.32 9.30 1.93
N THR A 724 49.33 9.09 1.09
CA THR A 724 50.47 8.20 1.39
C THR A 724 51.39 8.77 2.48
N LYS A 725 51.34 10.09 2.69
CA LYS A 725 52.14 10.75 3.73
C LYS A 725 51.67 10.47 5.15
N ASP A 726 50.42 10.16 5.34
CA ASP A 726 49.91 9.73 6.64
C ASP A 726 50.14 8.22 6.79
N SER A 727 51.06 7.83 7.62
CA SER A 727 51.27 6.43 8.00
C SER A 727 50.20 5.93 8.95
N THR A 728 48.95 5.93 8.49
CA THR A 728 47.77 5.54 9.25
C THR A 728 46.71 4.90 8.34
N ARG A 729 45.59 4.49 8.89
CA ARG A 729 44.44 3.90 8.20
C ARG A 729 43.14 4.67 8.46
N GLN A 730 42.13 4.41 7.64
CA GLN A 730 40.79 4.94 7.89
C GLN A 730 40.18 4.27 9.14
N LEU A 731 39.60 5.07 9.98
CA LEU A 731 38.83 4.61 11.16
C LEU A 731 37.60 3.85 10.74
N ASP A 732 37.23 2.83 11.49
CA ASP A 732 36.12 1.94 11.19
C ASP A 732 34.79 2.72 11.05
N TYR A 733 34.56 3.74 11.86
CA TYR A 733 33.36 4.59 11.76
C TYR A 733 33.24 5.24 10.38
N TYR A 734 34.31 5.90 9.92
CA TYR A 734 34.30 6.62 8.64
C TYR A 734 34.29 5.66 7.44
N LYS A 735 34.86 4.47 7.59
CA LYS A 735 34.77 3.41 6.61
C LYS A 735 33.34 2.89 6.48
N ASN A 736 32.61 2.71 7.59
CA ASN A 736 31.24 2.18 7.63
C ASN A 736 30.20 3.15 7.05
N ILE A 737 30.39 4.47 7.22
CA ILE A 737 29.51 5.48 6.61
C ILE A 737 29.82 5.74 5.12
N GLY A 738 30.88 5.12 4.60
CA GLY A 738 31.28 5.22 3.18
C GLY A 738 31.89 6.57 2.80
N THR A 739 31.79 6.92 1.52
CA THR A 739 32.36 8.17 0.96
C THR A 739 31.52 9.40 1.28
N ASN A 740 30.49 9.27 2.13
CA ASN A 740 29.64 10.40 2.50
C ASN A 740 30.41 11.38 3.40
N ASN A 741 30.82 12.52 2.82
CA ASN A 741 31.53 13.58 3.55
C ASN A 741 30.69 14.19 4.70
N GLY A 742 29.39 14.02 4.68
CA GLY A 742 28.50 14.48 5.77
C GLY A 742 28.84 13.91 7.15
N GLY A 743 29.42 12.68 7.19
CA GLY A 743 29.84 12.03 8.43
C GLY A 743 31.04 12.69 9.12
N ALA A 744 31.84 13.49 8.40
CA ALA A 744 32.96 14.26 8.94
C ALA A 744 32.53 15.64 9.46
N ILE A 745 31.28 16.05 9.27
CA ILE A 745 30.74 17.32 9.79
C ILE A 745 30.66 17.28 11.31
N LYS A 746 31.29 18.25 11.99
CA LYS A 746 31.16 18.44 13.43
C LYS A 746 30.53 19.80 13.73
N LYS A 747 29.81 19.88 14.83
CA LYS A 747 29.10 21.09 15.25
C LYS A 747 29.77 21.71 16.47
N ASN A 748 29.78 23.04 16.51
CA ASN A 748 30.00 23.80 17.74
C ASN A 748 28.62 24.12 18.30
N SER A 749 28.22 23.42 19.33
CA SER A 749 26.83 23.38 19.82
C SER A 749 25.84 22.92 18.72
N VAL A 750 25.17 23.84 18.05
CA VAL A 750 24.14 23.52 17.01
C VAL A 750 24.62 23.74 15.57
N THR A 751 25.68 24.52 15.37
CA THR A 751 26.12 24.97 14.04
C THR A 751 27.32 24.18 13.54
N ALA A 752 27.25 23.65 12.32
CA ALA A 752 28.38 23.04 11.63
C ALA A 752 29.53 24.01 11.49
N SER A 753 30.71 23.63 11.90
CA SER A 753 31.90 24.47 11.91
C SER A 753 33.13 23.73 11.39
N ASN A 754 34.14 24.50 10.96
CA ASN A 754 35.42 23.98 10.54
C ASN A 754 36.18 23.43 11.74
N TRP A 755 36.96 22.33 11.58
CA TRP A 755 37.77 21.79 12.67
C TRP A 755 39.14 21.22 12.19
N TRP A 756 40.17 21.39 13.01
CA TRP A 756 41.56 21.06 12.68
C TRP A 756 41.84 19.55 12.52
N LEU A 757 42.70 19.25 11.59
CA LEU A 757 43.41 17.97 11.46
C LEU A 757 44.91 18.16 11.80
N ARG A 758 45.63 17.06 12.15
CA ARG A 758 47.04 17.14 12.61
C ARG A 758 48.06 17.22 11.48
N THR A 759 47.67 17.00 10.23
CA THR A 759 48.60 16.90 9.10
C THR A 759 48.92 18.29 8.56
N ALA A 760 50.19 18.62 8.45
CA ALA A 760 50.72 19.85 7.85
C ALA A 760 50.58 19.77 6.31
N ASP A 761 50.27 20.86 5.66
CA ASP A 761 50.22 20.97 4.21
C ASP A 761 51.67 20.93 3.65
N SER A 762 51.93 19.97 2.75
CA SER A 762 53.28 19.77 2.18
C SER A 762 53.71 20.83 1.18
N HIS A 763 52.82 21.73 0.76
CA HIS A 763 53.12 22.80 -0.21
C HIS A 763 53.28 24.17 0.46
N SER A 764 53.05 24.27 1.78
CA SER A 764 53.12 25.51 2.55
C SER A 764 53.99 25.35 3.77
N ASN A 765 54.45 26.46 4.35
CA ASN A 765 55.17 26.52 5.62
C ASN A 765 54.36 27.07 6.79
N SER A 766 53.05 27.34 6.57
CA SER A 766 52.17 27.99 7.53
C SER A 766 50.72 27.48 7.48
N ILE A 767 50.51 26.28 6.92
CA ILE A 767 49.15 25.74 6.70
C ILE A 767 49.04 24.33 7.28
N PHE A 768 47.90 24.02 7.92
CA PHE A 768 47.48 22.67 8.29
C PHE A 768 46.16 22.37 7.61
N TYR A 769 45.86 21.09 7.44
CA TYR A 769 44.55 20.63 6.95
C TYR A 769 43.45 20.77 8.03
N TYR A 770 42.23 20.97 7.60
CA TYR A 770 41.05 20.98 8.42
C TYR A 770 39.85 20.39 7.66
N VAL A 771 38.80 20.01 8.38
CA VAL A 771 37.52 19.65 7.78
C VAL A 771 36.64 20.89 7.74
N GLN A 772 36.11 21.19 6.56
CA GLN A 772 35.16 22.29 6.37
C GLN A 772 33.81 21.98 7.01
N LYS A 773 33.03 22.99 7.32
CA LYS A 773 31.63 22.87 7.79
C LYS A 773 30.73 22.09 6.84
N THR A 774 31.13 21.93 5.61
CA THR A 774 30.47 21.12 4.57
C THR A 774 30.91 19.66 4.53
N GLY A 775 31.91 19.29 5.36
CA GLY A 775 32.46 17.92 5.46
C GLY A 775 33.64 17.65 4.52
N PHE A 776 34.04 18.61 3.69
CA PHE A 776 35.19 18.47 2.78
C PHE A 776 36.52 18.82 3.43
N LEU A 777 37.62 18.28 2.88
CA LEU A 777 38.97 18.67 3.25
C LEU A 777 39.26 20.10 2.81
N GLY A 778 39.86 20.89 3.67
CA GLY A 778 40.39 22.21 3.40
C GLY A 778 41.74 22.42 4.02
N SER A 779 42.39 23.54 3.71
CA SER A 779 43.65 23.94 4.33
C SER A 779 43.58 25.38 4.80
N GLU A 780 44.19 25.69 5.95
CA GLU A 780 44.06 27.02 6.58
C GLU A 780 45.37 27.40 7.29
N TYR A 781 45.57 28.71 7.42
CA TYR A 781 46.77 29.24 8.12
C TYR A 781 46.79 28.81 9.58
N THR A 782 48.00 28.46 10.06
CA THR A 782 48.22 28.00 11.45
C THR A 782 47.80 28.98 12.52
N SER A 783 47.73 30.28 12.20
CA SER A 783 47.30 31.35 13.11
C SER A 783 45.77 31.55 13.18
N SER A 784 44.97 30.84 12.37
CA SER A 784 43.49 30.99 12.42
C SER A 784 42.93 30.49 13.75
N SER A 785 42.35 31.39 14.52
CA SER A 785 41.73 31.09 15.84
C SER A 785 40.26 30.65 15.76
N SER A 786 39.66 30.71 14.57
CA SER A 786 38.25 30.37 14.34
C SER A 786 38.02 28.91 14.07
N ILE A 787 39.04 28.08 13.89
CA ILE A 787 38.91 26.67 13.58
C ILE A 787 38.78 25.85 14.87
N GLY A 788 37.83 24.93 14.81
CA GLY A 788 37.42 24.10 15.95
C GLY A 788 38.46 23.06 16.35
N VAL A 789 38.41 22.65 17.57
CA VAL A 789 39.25 21.62 18.17
C VAL A 789 38.38 20.42 18.56
N SER A 790 38.65 19.28 17.96
CA SER A 790 37.91 18.02 18.20
C SER A 790 38.92 16.86 18.21
N PRO A 791 39.52 16.52 19.35
CA PRO A 791 40.53 15.48 19.43
C PRO A 791 39.95 14.07 19.47
N ALA A 792 40.83 13.08 19.30
CA ALA A 792 40.60 11.66 19.51
C ALA A 792 41.62 11.11 20.51
N PHE A 793 41.36 9.92 21.03
CA PHE A 793 42.27 9.24 21.96
C PHE A 793 42.00 7.73 21.98
N ARG A 794 42.94 6.97 22.53
CA ARG A 794 42.77 5.53 22.74
C ARG A 794 42.60 5.22 24.23
N ILE A 795 41.79 4.17 24.47
CA ILE A 795 41.64 3.59 25.82
C ILE A 795 42.04 2.12 25.81
N GLY A 796 42.51 1.60 26.96
CA GLY A 796 42.94 0.20 27.05
C GLY A 796 43.53 -0.20 28.43
#